data_5bd64e8f072de17623eba6a8a6b988bc
#
_entry.id   5bd64e8f072de17623eba6a8a6b988bc
#
_cell.length_a   1.000
_cell.length_b   1.000
_cell.length_c   1.000
_cell.angle_alpha   90.00
_cell.angle_beta   90.00
_cell.angle_gamma   90.00
#
_symmetry.space_group_name_H-M   'P 1'
#
loop_
_entity.id
_entity.type
_entity.pdbx_description
1 polymer ?
#
loop_
_entity_poly.entity_id
_entity_poly.type
_entity_poly.pdbx_seq_one_letter_code
_entity_poly.pdbx_strand_id
1 'polypeptide(L)'
;MKRAFSTLACMELSLPELLDCARRNRMEGVEIRLDPAQKICGMGIEKAEEIRSLCSEKGVVITDLATGVSISRYDEALMQTAKACVDLASAVHCRAIRVFVGAMISRFTDPVKQDADGIVRFLAELCPYGEEKGVDIWLETHSVYSTGRSIRELIDAVNQPNLYALWDLIHTIEFNEEPAETIRILGDRLAHIHLKDGRTTEDRNRTQYHHTALGEGEMPLCHMLDLLKKAEYTGYLSLEWELPWRAELKGCYADTDATLQAYNRWLDEAETNVLPLFDSGAWETFVPPYKPLADFEKSSTLLGISLASDSYGIGKWICRAPIEAGKTYRFSVTCRTEESVHDVYVILTQNGVNGKMIVREHALEHRRVGDKIFFSDTFLAEPGAVSFTLELWCKGKFARVLWDQPVLAPCEPVGERKVKVAVAYLKPCSKPGLTLADNRETITLAVDKAGVEKPDIIVLGECMYDRGVDLPLPEKAETDKGSMCTLMRQKAKQYHCWLIYNFHEYDNGEYYNTSILFDRDGNTAGKYRKTHLTVTELEAGMTPGEGYPVFDTDFGRIGMLICWDHYFSATTEALAAKGAEILFISSAGDAAEQCIARAKDAGLYLAVCGMNTENNHGWGPARVVSPLGELLAHGDGHTEPVVCEIDLNRKIRRHWLSTGPADAQTKGVYRYEKNPKSFI
;
A
#
# COMPACT_ATOMS: atom_id res chain seq x y z
N MET A 1 -19.22 18.81 6.43
CA MET A 1 -18.27 19.17 5.33
C MET A 1 -18.98 18.91 4.00
N LYS A 2 -18.64 19.63 2.94
CA LYS A 2 -19.26 19.50 1.62
C LYS A 2 -18.50 18.49 0.77
N ARG A 3 -19.18 17.83 -0.17
CA ARG A 3 -18.59 16.79 -1.02
C ARG A 3 -18.30 17.32 -2.40
N ALA A 4 -17.09 17.08 -2.90
CA ALA A 4 -16.67 17.39 -4.24
C ALA A 4 -15.81 16.28 -4.84
N PHE A 5 -15.51 16.36 -6.12
CA PHE A 5 -14.53 15.51 -6.78
C PHE A 5 -13.86 16.23 -7.94
N SER A 6 -12.65 15.80 -8.26
CA SER A 6 -11.89 16.31 -9.39
C SER A 6 -12.29 15.59 -10.69
N THR A 7 -12.34 16.32 -11.78
CA THR A 7 -12.60 15.77 -13.12
C THR A 7 -11.55 14.79 -13.63
N LEU A 8 -10.46 14.58 -12.88
CA LEU A 8 -9.52 13.49 -13.13
C LEU A 8 -10.15 12.09 -13.03
N ALA A 9 -11.28 11.97 -12.32
CA ALA A 9 -12.05 10.73 -12.26
C ALA A 9 -12.83 10.42 -13.55
N CYS A 10 -13.04 11.40 -14.44
CA CYS A 10 -13.98 11.29 -15.56
C CYS A 10 -13.64 12.26 -16.72
N MET A 11 -12.41 12.22 -17.20
CA MET A 11 -11.91 13.12 -18.26
C MET A 11 -12.66 13.00 -19.60
N GLU A 12 -13.41 11.93 -19.80
CA GLU A 12 -14.21 11.68 -20.99
C GLU A 12 -15.58 12.38 -21.00
N LEU A 13 -16.07 12.84 -19.83
CA LEU A 13 -17.39 13.46 -19.74
C LEU A 13 -17.38 14.90 -20.25
N SER A 14 -18.47 15.29 -20.94
CA SER A 14 -18.76 16.69 -21.22
C SER A 14 -19.26 17.41 -19.96
N LEU A 15 -19.27 18.76 -19.95
CA LEU A 15 -19.72 19.49 -18.76
C LEU A 15 -21.17 19.14 -18.35
N PRO A 16 -22.17 19.05 -19.24
CA PRO A 16 -23.50 18.59 -18.83
C PRO A 16 -23.53 17.20 -18.22
N GLU A 17 -22.80 16.22 -18.81
CA GLU A 17 -22.71 14.86 -18.32
C GLU A 17 -22.04 14.82 -16.94
N LEU A 18 -20.98 15.63 -16.75
CA LEU A 18 -20.27 15.78 -15.49
C LEU A 18 -21.19 16.30 -14.37
N LEU A 19 -21.94 17.37 -14.64
CA LEU A 19 -22.87 17.96 -13.67
C LEU A 19 -24.04 17.03 -13.36
N ASP A 20 -24.53 16.26 -14.33
CA ASP A 20 -25.53 15.22 -14.10
C ASP A 20 -24.97 14.07 -13.26
N CYS A 21 -23.72 13.66 -13.50
CA CYS A 21 -23.02 12.67 -12.69
C CYS A 21 -22.85 13.18 -11.24
N ALA A 22 -22.40 14.42 -11.06
CA ALA A 22 -22.27 15.04 -9.74
C ALA A 22 -23.60 15.01 -8.98
N ARG A 23 -24.67 15.48 -9.61
CA ARG A 23 -26.01 15.53 -9.01
C ARG A 23 -26.54 14.14 -8.61
N ARG A 24 -26.43 13.13 -9.52
CA ARG A 24 -26.86 11.76 -9.23
C ARG A 24 -26.14 11.17 -8.02
N ASN A 25 -24.89 11.55 -7.84
CA ASN A 25 -24.03 11.06 -6.76
C ASN A 25 -23.92 12.01 -5.56
N ARG A 26 -24.88 12.92 -5.37
CA ARG A 26 -24.95 13.83 -4.21
C ARG A 26 -23.69 14.67 -3.99
N MET A 27 -22.96 15.00 -5.07
CA MET A 27 -21.84 15.93 -5.01
C MET A 27 -22.33 17.36 -5.06
N GLU A 28 -21.85 18.18 -4.15
CA GLU A 28 -22.18 19.61 -4.07
C GLU A 28 -21.24 20.46 -4.93
N GLY A 29 -20.05 19.91 -5.23
CA GLY A 29 -19.04 20.59 -6.00
C GLY A 29 -18.28 19.69 -6.97
N VAL A 30 -17.71 20.32 -8.00
CA VAL A 30 -16.77 19.71 -8.94
C VAL A 30 -15.55 20.60 -9.09
N GLU A 31 -14.38 20.00 -9.04
CA GLU A 31 -13.11 20.62 -9.36
C GLU A 31 -12.81 20.38 -10.83
N ILE A 32 -12.69 21.44 -11.63
CA ILE A 32 -12.48 21.33 -13.07
C ILE A 32 -11.00 21.46 -13.40
N ARG A 33 -10.41 20.37 -13.87
CA ARG A 33 -9.06 20.39 -14.42
C ARG A 33 -9.03 21.09 -15.77
N LEU A 34 -8.22 22.11 -15.89
CA LEU A 34 -7.92 22.77 -17.16
C LEU A 34 -6.81 22.01 -17.89
N ASP A 35 -7.16 20.94 -18.56
CA ASP A 35 -6.25 20.09 -19.34
C ASP A 35 -6.79 19.96 -20.78
N PRO A 36 -5.95 20.15 -21.83
CA PRO A 36 -6.38 20.03 -23.22
C PRO A 36 -7.01 18.67 -23.59
N ALA A 37 -6.73 17.62 -22.82
CA ALA A 37 -7.28 16.29 -23.03
C ALA A 37 -8.74 16.14 -22.57
N GLN A 38 -9.25 17.04 -21.73
CA GLN A 38 -10.63 17.00 -21.26
C GLN A 38 -11.59 17.67 -22.24
N LYS A 39 -12.79 17.10 -22.40
CA LYS A 39 -13.84 17.66 -23.29
C LYS A 39 -14.34 19.02 -22.84
N ILE A 40 -14.22 19.36 -21.56
CA ILE A 40 -14.57 20.66 -20.98
C ILE A 40 -13.40 21.64 -21.03
N CYS A 41 -12.22 21.23 -21.45
CA CYS A 41 -11.12 22.13 -21.76
C CYS A 41 -11.43 22.98 -23.00
N GLY A 42 -10.95 24.19 -22.99
CA GLY A 42 -11.29 25.16 -24.03
C GLY A 42 -12.63 25.82 -23.78
N MET A 43 -13.15 25.79 -22.55
CA MET A 43 -14.20 26.70 -22.12
C MET A 43 -13.63 28.12 -22.14
N GLY A 44 -13.99 28.88 -23.16
CA GLY A 44 -13.68 30.29 -23.21
C GLY A 44 -14.71 31.13 -22.45
N ILE A 45 -14.33 32.36 -22.16
CA ILE A 45 -15.21 33.35 -21.50
C ILE A 45 -16.54 33.52 -22.25
N GLU A 46 -16.56 33.29 -23.56
CA GLU A 46 -17.74 33.35 -24.39
C GLU A 46 -18.83 32.32 -24.03
N LYS A 47 -18.50 31.26 -23.33
CA LYS A 47 -19.45 30.24 -22.83
C LYS A 47 -19.79 30.38 -21.34
N ALA A 48 -19.30 31.41 -20.68
CA ALA A 48 -19.46 31.60 -19.26
C ALA A 48 -20.91 31.62 -18.80
N GLU A 49 -21.81 32.24 -19.56
CA GLU A 49 -23.23 32.29 -19.21
C GLU A 49 -23.91 30.94 -19.32
N GLU A 50 -23.58 30.15 -20.34
CA GLU A 50 -24.06 28.78 -20.51
C GLU A 50 -23.60 27.90 -19.33
N ILE A 51 -22.32 28.01 -18.94
CA ILE A 51 -21.72 27.26 -17.82
C ILE A 51 -22.43 27.61 -16.51
N ARG A 52 -22.62 28.92 -16.22
CA ARG A 52 -23.32 29.35 -15.00
C ARG A 52 -24.78 28.86 -14.98
N SER A 53 -25.46 28.93 -16.11
CA SER A 53 -26.84 28.46 -16.24
C SER A 53 -26.93 26.95 -15.96
N LEU A 54 -26.04 26.14 -16.52
CA LEU A 54 -25.97 24.69 -16.28
C LEU A 54 -25.68 24.38 -14.81
N CYS A 55 -24.68 25.01 -14.22
CA CYS A 55 -24.35 24.81 -12.80
C CYS A 55 -25.53 25.15 -11.89
N SER A 56 -26.22 26.28 -12.16
CA SER A 56 -27.39 26.71 -11.40
C SER A 56 -28.58 25.74 -11.57
N GLU A 57 -28.85 25.26 -12.78
CA GLU A 57 -29.91 24.29 -13.07
C GLU A 57 -29.66 22.95 -12.34
N LYS A 58 -28.41 22.48 -12.32
CA LYS A 58 -28.05 21.21 -11.71
C LYS A 58 -27.82 21.33 -10.18
N GLY A 59 -27.67 22.55 -9.66
CA GLY A 59 -27.37 22.79 -8.24
C GLY A 59 -25.97 22.30 -7.82
N VAL A 60 -25.00 22.34 -8.73
CA VAL A 60 -23.61 21.93 -8.52
C VAL A 60 -22.70 23.13 -8.70
N VAL A 61 -21.73 23.30 -7.79
CA VAL A 61 -20.78 24.42 -7.81
C VAL A 61 -19.45 23.96 -8.42
N ILE A 62 -18.86 24.81 -9.25
CA ILE A 62 -17.44 24.64 -9.60
C ILE A 62 -16.62 25.18 -8.42
N THR A 63 -15.92 24.28 -7.70
CA THR A 63 -15.16 24.63 -6.48
C THR A 63 -13.95 25.47 -6.80
N ASP A 64 -13.23 25.06 -7.84
CA ASP A 64 -12.04 25.73 -8.36
C ASP A 64 -11.73 25.27 -9.78
N LEU A 65 -10.91 26.05 -10.45
CA LEU A 65 -10.27 25.65 -11.69
C LEU A 65 -8.86 25.15 -11.38
N ALA A 66 -8.67 23.83 -11.45
CA ALA A 66 -7.40 23.18 -11.21
C ALA A 66 -6.48 23.40 -12.42
N THR A 67 -5.68 24.47 -12.39
CA THR A 67 -4.85 24.89 -13.50
C THR A 67 -3.52 24.12 -13.59
N GLY A 68 -2.87 24.16 -14.75
CA GLY A 68 -1.48 23.69 -14.92
C GLY A 68 -0.43 24.75 -14.56
N VAL A 69 -0.81 25.87 -13.96
CA VAL A 69 0.13 26.93 -13.56
C VAL A 69 1.04 26.44 -12.45
N SER A 70 2.35 26.36 -12.73
CA SER A 70 3.37 25.92 -11.78
C SER A 70 4.44 27.01 -11.62
N ILE A 71 4.41 27.69 -10.48
CA ILE A 71 5.19 28.89 -10.20
C ILE A 71 6.50 28.49 -9.54
N SER A 72 7.59 28.34 -10.30
CA SER A 72 8.93 28.04 -9.79
C SER A 72 9.83 29.27 -9.69
N ARG A 73 9.46 30.34 -10.35
CA ARG A 73 10.13 31.66 -10.40
C ARG A 73 9.17 32.69 -10.99
N TYR A 74 9.57 33.97 -10.97
CA TYR A 74 8.82 34.96 -11.71
C TYR A 74 8.97 34.75 -13.23
N ASP A 75 7.84 34.68 -13.94
CA ASP A 75 7.78 34.50 -15.38
C ASP A 75 6.55 35.26 -15.92
N GLU A 76 6.80 36.24 -16.81
CA GLU A 76 5.76 37.12 -17.36
C GLU A 76 4.75 36.37 -18.23
N ALA A 77 5.20 35.39 -19.04
CA ALA A 77 4.29 34.62 -19.89
C ALA A 77 3.36 33.74 -19.05
N LEU A 78 3.91 33.14 -17.97
CA LEU A 78 3.13 32.37 -17.01
C LEU A 78 2.15 33.27 -16.25
N MET A 79 2.52 34.52 -15.93
CA MET A 79 1.64 35.51 -15.31
C MET A 79 0.43 35.80 -16.18
N GLN A 80 0.62 36.02 -17.48
CA GLN A 80 -0.50 36.25 -18.42
C GLN A 80 -1.42 35.03 -18.49
N THR A 81 -0.85 33.82 -18.46
CA THR A 81 -1.62 32.57 -18.41
C THR A 81 -2.44 32.48 -17.11
N ALA A 82 -1.82 32.78 -15.96
CA ALA A 82 -2.50 32.78 -14.68
C ALA A 82 -3.64 33.79 -14.60
N LYS A 83 -3.41 35.03 -15.11
CA LYS A 83 -4.44 36.07 -15.19
C LYS A 83 -5.61 35.64 -16.10
N ALA A 84 -5.35 34.96 -17.22
CA ALA A 84 -6.42 34.42 -18.07
C ALA A 84 -7.24 33.32 -17.34
N CYS A 85 -6.61 32.49 -16.49
CA CYS A 85 -7.34 31.53 -15.65
C CYS A 85 -8.21 32.25 -14.60
N VAL A 86 -7.73 33.34 -14.00
CA VAL A 86 -8.52 34.18 -13.09
C VAL A 86 -9.72 34.79 -13.80
N ASP A 87 -9.53 35.32 -15.01
CA ASP A 87 -10.63 35.90 -15.80
C ASP A 87 -11.70 34.84 -16.11
N LEU A 88 -11.29 33.62 -16.48
CA LEU A 88 -12.24 32.53 -16.72
C LEU A 88 -12.98 32.15 -15.43
N ALA A 89 -12.26 31.99 -14.31
CA ALA A 89 -12.85 31.68 -13.02
C ALA A 89 -13.91 32.72 -12.61
N SER A 90 -13.57 33.99 -12.73
CA SER A 90 -14.50 35.10 -12.46
C SER A 90 -15.73 35.03 -13.38
N ALA A 91 -15.52 34.82 -14.68
CA ALA A 91 -16.59 34.74 -15.65
C ALA A 91 -17.59 33.61 -15.42
N VAL A 92 -17.12 32.44 -14.95
CA VAL A 92 -17.96 31.27 -14.64
C VAL A 92 -18.47 31.25 -13.20
N HIS A 93 -18.21 32.27 -12.39
CA HIS A 93 -18.48 32.36 -10.96
C HIS A 93 -17.83 31.25 -10.13
N CYS A 94 -16.66 30.81 -10.55
CA CYS A 94 -15.82 29.91 -9.79
C CYS A 94 -15.04 30.69 -8.73
N ARG A 95 -14.99 30.15 -7.50
CA ARG A 95 -14.39 30.86 -6.37
C ARG A 95 -12.87 31.03 -6.49
N ALA A 96 -12.18 30.05 -7.07
CA ALA A 96 -10.73 30.01 -7.02
C ALA A 96 -10.09 29.42 -8.28
N ILE A 97 -8.81 29.73 -8.44
CA ILE A 97 -7.91 28.92 -9.25
C ILE A 97 -6.92 28.20 -8.36
N ARG A 98 -6.63 26.93 -8.64
CA ARG A 98 -5.55 26.20 -7.99
C ARG A 98 -4.28 26.30 -8.81
N VAL A 99 -3.17 26.60 -8.16
CA VAL A 99 -1.82 26.68 -8.74
C VAL A 99 -0.83 25.86 -7.94
N PHE A 100 0.22 25.35 -8.60
CA PHE A 100 1.36 24.73 -7.97
C PHE A 100 2.46 25.76 -7.70
N VAL A 101 3.25 25.53 -6.65
CA VAL A 101 4.42 26.34 -6.34
C VAL A 101 5.67 25.47 -6.22
N GLY A 102 6.80 26.03 -6.69
CA GLY A 102 8.07 25.33 -6.73
C GLY A 102 8.24 24.41 -7.93
N ALA A 103 9.35 23.72 -8.00
CA ALA A 103 9.63 22.73 -9.05
C ALA A 103 8.84 21.46 -8.80
N MET A 104 8.31 20.89 -9.88
CA MET A 104 7.65 19.58 -9.85
C MET A 104 8.68 18.47 -9.67
N ILE A 105 9.00 18.16 -8.44
CA ILE A 105 9.96 17.10 -8.07
C ILE A 105 9.31 16.04 -7.21
N SER A 106 9.84 14.83 -7.24
CA SER A 106 9.51 13.82 -6.23
C SER A 106 10.43 13.97 -5.02
N ARG A 107 10.02 13.45 -3.87
CA ARG A 107 10.81 13.36 -2.63
C ARG A 107 12.19 12.74 -2.83
N PHE A 108 12.36 11.92 -3.87
CA PHE A 108 13.58 11.14 -4.14
C PHE A 108 14.51 11.77 -5.16
N THR A 109 14.17 12.95 -5.67
CA THR A 109 15.08 13.71 -6.57
C THR A 109 16.02 14.60 -5.77
N ASP A 110 17.14 14.97 -6.37
CA ASP A 110 18.08 15.92 -5.76
C ASP A 110 17.38 17.25 -5.44
N PRO A 111 17.75 17.92 -4.35
CA PRO A 111 17.17 19.21 -3.98
C PRO A 111 17.37 20.23 -5.11
N VAL A 112 16.26 20.76 -5.63
CA VAL A 112 16.28 21.83 -6.61
C VAL A 112 16.27 23.17 -5.88
N LYS A 113 17.23 24.05 -6.18
CA LYS A 113 17.23 25.39 -5.61
C LYS A 113 15.98 26.14 -6.07
N GLN A 114 15.18 26.58 -5.13
CA GLN A 114 13.95 27.31 -5.38
C GLN A 114 14.25 28.83 -5.48
N ASP A 115 13.52 29.51 -6.36
CA ASP A 115 13.49 30.98 -6.41
C ASP A 115 12.32 31.49 -5.57
N ALA A 116 12.47 31.42 -4.23
CA ALA A 116 11.42 31.84 -3.30
C ALA A 116 11.00 33.30 -3.49
N ASP A 117 11.96 34.19 -3.75
CA ASP A 117 11.68 35.62 -3.99
C ASP A 117 10.88 35.81 -5.29
N GLY A 118 11.20 35.07 -6.34
CA GLY A 118 10.46 35.08 -7.60
C GLY A 118 9.03 34.53 -7.45
N ILE A 119 8.85 33.48 -6.64
CA ILE A 119 7.53 32.95 -6.31
C ILE A 119 6.70 33.97 -5.54
N VAL A 120 7.25 34.58 -4.48
CA VAL A 120 6.59 35.60 -3.67
C VAL A 120 6.20 36.79 -4.54
N ARG A 121 7.11 37.27 -5.40
CA ARG A 121 6.83 38.36 -6.34
C ARG A 121 5.69 38.02 -7.31
N PHE A 122 5.67 36.81 -7.85
CA PHE A 122 4.60 36.35 -8.75
C PHE A 122 3.24 36.37 -8.04
N LEU A 123 3.16 35.79 -6.86
CA LEU A 123 1.93 35.74 -6.07
C LEU A 123 1.48 37.14 -5.61
N ALA A 124 2.41 38.00 -5.22
CA ALA A 124 2.12 39.39 -4.84
C ALA A 124 1.53 40.23 -5.99
N GLU A 125 1.77 39.86 -7.25
CA GLU A 125 1.14 40.47 -8.41
C GLU A 125 -0.18 39.78 -8.80
N LEU A 126 -0.25 38.44 -8.72
CA LEU A 126 -1.44 37.70 -9.11
C LEU A 126 -2.61 37.87 -8.14
N CYS A 127 -2.33 37.87 -6.82
CA CYS A 127 -3.38 37.92 -5.81
C CYS A 127 -4.24 39.20 -5.89
N PRO A 128 -3.68 40.43 -5.98
CA PRO A 128 -4.50 41.64 -6.15
C PRO A 128 -5.35 41.60 -7.44
N TYR A 129 -4.84 41.03 -8.51
CA TYR A 129 -5.63 40.83 -9.74
C TYR A 129 -6.79 39.88 -9.49
N GLY A 130 -6.57 38.78 -8.78
CA GLY A 130 -7.63 37.85 -8.38
C GLY A 130 -8.66 38.50 -7.46
N GLU A 131 -8.21 39.29 -6.47
CA GLU A 131 -9.08 40.00 -5.53
C GLU A 131 -10.02 40.98 -6.25
N GLU A 132 -9.51 41.76 -7.22
CA GLU A 132 -10.32 42.64 -8.06
C GLU A 132 -11.43 41.90 -8.81
N LYS A 133 -11.15 40.64 -9.19
CA LYS A 133 -12.08 39.77 -9.92
C LYS A 133 -12.97 38.90 -9.02
N GLY A 134 -12.78 38.96 -7.72
CA GLY A 134 -13.49 38.13 -6.74
C GLY A 134 -13.04 36.65 -6.76
N VAL A 135 -11.79 36.37 -7.14
CA VAL A 135 -11.21 35.04 -7.27
C VAL A 135 -10.07 34.84 -6.26
N ASP A 136 -10.14 33.75 -5.51
CA ASP A 136 -9.07 33.30 -4.64
C ASP A 136 -7.96 32.58 -5.42
N ILE A 137 -6.74 32.62 -4.87
CA ILE A 137 -5.60 31.84 -5.36
C ILE A 137 -5.33 30.74 -4.34
N TRP A 138 -5.45 29.47 -4.74
CA TRP A 138 -5.19 28.34 -3.86
C TRP A 138 -3.87 27.67 -4.22
N LEU A 139 -2.98 27.57 -3.22
CA LEU A 139 -1.69 26.89 -3.31
C LEU A 139 -1.86 25.45 -2.89
N GLU A 140 -1.60 24.50 -3.78
CA GLU A 140 -1.66 23.08 -3.43
C GLU A 140 -0.37 22.65 -2.70
N THR A 141 -0.53 21.87 -1.61
CA THR A 141 0.59 21.16 -1.00
C THR A 141 1.10 20.10 -1.96
N HIS A 142 2.17 20.40 -2.69
CA HIS A 142 2.67 19.55 -3.76
C HIS A 142 4.17 19.73 -4.00
N SER A 143 4.87 18.69 -4.45
CA SER A 143 6.27 18.74 -4.88
C SER A 143 7.22 19.29 -3.81
N VAL A 144 7.92 20.40 -4.08
CA VAL A 144 8.85 21.04 -3.12
C VAL A 144 8.12 21.65 -1.92
N TYR A 145 6.93 22.17 -2.15
CA TYR A 145 6.09 22.81 -1.13
C TYR A 145 4.97 21.86 -0.67
N SER A 146 5.35 20.62 -0.32
CA SER A 146 4.40 19.56 0.02
C SER A 146 3.85 19.62 1.45
N THR A 147 4.36 20.52 2.32
CA THR A 147 3.92 20.61 3.70
C THR A 147 3.04 21.84 3.93
N GLY A 148 2.09 21.74 4.87
CA GLY A 148 1.32 22.90 5.32
C GLY A 148 2.20 24.00 5.85
N ARG A 149 3.33 23.67 6.48
CA ARG A 149 4.33 24.64 6.94
C ARG A 149 4.91 25.45 5.78
N SER A 150 5.40 24.78 4.74
CA SER A 150 6.02 25.47 3.59
C SER A 150 5.01 26.34 2.82
N ILE A 151 3.77 25.89 2.67
CA ILE A 151 2.68 26.68 2.08
C ILE A 151 2.33 27.86 2.95
N ARG A 152 2.22 27.67 4.29
CA ARG A 152 1.89 28.76 5.22
C ARG A 152 2.97 29.84 5.22
N GLU A 153 4.24 29.49 5.21
CA GLU A 153 5.35 30.41 5.09
C GLU A 153 5.25 31.29 3.83
N LEU A 154 4.86 30.71 2.67
CA LEU A 154 4.60 31.48 1.46
C LEU A 154 3.40 32.40 1.60
N ILE A 155 2.28 31.91 2.15
CA ILE A 155 1.08 32.72 2.37
C ILE A 155 1.39 33.93 3.26
N ASP A 156 2.13 33.72 4.35
CA ASP A 156 2.51 34.78 5.26
C ASP A 156 3.50 35.78 4.63
N ALA A 157 4.44 35.30 3.79
CA ALA A 157 5.38 36.15 3.07
C ALA A 157 4.69 37.04 2.03
N VAL A 158 3.71 36.50 1.31
CA VAL A 158 2.93 37.23 0.29
C VAL A 158 1.91 38.18 0.96
N ASN A 159 1.34 37.76 2.08
CA ASN A 159 0.40 38.53 2.92
C ASN A 159 -0.79 39.14 2.16
N GLN A 160 -1.46 38.32 1.35
CA GLN A 160 -2.65 38.72 0.61
C GLN A 160 -3.93 38.05 1.16
N PRO A 161 -5.10 38.75 1.20
CA PRO A 161 -6.30 38.22 1.84
C PRO A 161 -6.93 37.06 1.09
N ASN A 162 -6.78 36.99 -0.24
CA ASN A 162 -7.35 35.98 -1.12
C ASN A 162 -6.37 34.84 -1.49
N LEU A 163 -5.28 34.67 -0.70
CA LEU A 163 -4.33 33.59 -0.87
C LEU A 163 -4.57 32.50 0.19
N TYR A 164 -4.87 31.29 -0.24
CA TYR A 164 -5.22 30.17 0.61
C TYR A 164 -4.46 28.90 0.24
N ALA A 165 -4.58 27.89 1.08
CA ALA A 165 -4.04 26.56 0.84
C ALA A 165 -5.13 25.61 0.35
N LEU A 166 -4.78 24.79 -0.63
CA LEU A 166 -5.44 23.55 -0.95
C LEU A 166 -4.56 22.41 -0.39
N TRP A 167 -5.11 21.64 0.54
CA TRP A 167 -4.38 20.59 1.21
C TRP A 167 -4.59 19.24 0.52
N ASP A 168 -3.54 18.70 -0.07
CA ASP A 168 -3.48 17.29 -0.47
C ASP A 168 -2.81 16.47 0.65
N LEU A 169 -3.60 15.55 1.23
CA LEU A 169 -3.19 14.77 2.39
C LEU A 169 -1.98 13.89 2.12
N ILE A 170 -1.94 13.20 0.98
CA ILE A 170 -0.86 12.26 0.66
C ILE A 170 0.49 13.00 0.65
N HIS A 171 0.53 14.19 0.07
CA HIS A 171 1.78 14.93 -0.06
C HIS A 171 2.33 15.40 1.28
N THR A 172 1.49 15.85 2.21
CA THR A 172 1.97 16.25 3.54
C THR A 172 2.51 15.05 4.32
N ILE A 173 1.83 13.90 4.26
CA ILE A 173 2.26 12.66 4.90
C ILE A 173 3.56 12.14 4.28
N GLU A 174 3.74 12.25 2.97
CA GLU A 174 5.00 11.94 2.28
C GLU A 174 6.20 12.65 2.89
N PHE A 175 6.01 13.90 3.31
CA PHE A 175 7.03 14.73 3.94
C PHE A 175 6.97 14.72 5.47
N ASN A 176 6.32 13.73 6.07
CA ASN A 176 6.22 13.49 7.51
C ASN A 176 5.53 14.62 8.31
N GLU A 177 4.61 15.36 7.69
CA GLU A 177 3.76 16.29 8.39
C GLU A 177 2.40 15.64 8.69
N GLU A 178 2.04 15.59 9.99
CA GLU A 178 0.81 14.93 10.44
C GLU A 178 -0.42 15.80 10.18
N PRO A 179 -1.61 15.20 9.95
CA PRO A 179 -2.85 15.95 9.73
C PRO A 179 -3.16 17.00 10.80
N ALA A 180 -2.92 16.67 12.06
CA ALA A 180 -3.13 17.61 13.18
C ALA A 180 -2.22 18.84 13.08
N GLU A 181 -0.97 18.65 12.65
CA GLU A 181 -0.02 19.72 12.46
C GLU A 181 -0.41 20.59 11.26
N THR A 182 -0.73 19.96 10.13
CA THR A 182 -1.16 20.67 8.91
C THR A 182 -2.40 21.54 9.18
N ILE A 183 -3.44 20.99 9.80
CA ILE A 183 -4.67 21.72 10.13
C ILE A 183 -4.36 22.91 11.06
N ARG A 184 -3.56 22.69 12.09
CA ARG A 184 -3.16 23.76 13.04
C ARG A 184 -2.37 24.87 12.34
N ILE A 185 -1.45 24.54 11.43
CA ILE A 185 -0.59 25.48 10.73
C ILE A 185 -1.39 26.29 9.71
N LEU A 186 -2.17 25.61 8.89
CA LEU A 186 -2.96 26.28 7.85
C LEU A 186 -4.11 27.08 8.43
N GLY A 187 -4.79 26.57 9.47
CA GLY A 187 -5.83 27.29 10.21
C GLY A 187 -6.88 27.89 9.28
N ASP A 188 -7.08 29.19 9.38
CA ASP A 188 -8.03 29.99 8.57
C ASP A 188 -7.66 30.11 7.08
N ARG A 189 -6.47 29.68 6.72
CA ARG A 189 -6.01 29.64 5.32
C ARG A 189 -6.27 28.32 4.63
N LEU A 190 -6.85 27.34 5.29
CA LEU A 190 -7.25 26.05 4.69
C LEU A 190 -8.59 26.19 3.94
N ALA A 191 -8.57 26.28 2.62
CA ALA A 191 -9.75 26.49 1.80
C ALA A 191 -10.37 25.22 1.23
N HIS A 192 -9.54 24.22 0.83
CA HIS A 192 -9.96 23.03 0.11
C HIS A 192 -9.09 21.83 0.47
N ILE A 193 -9.65 20.63 0.35
CA ILE A 193 -8.94 19.40 0.71
C ILE A 193 -9.11 18.35 -0.39
N HIS A 194 -7.99 17.80 -0.87
CA HIS A 194 -7.96 16.62 -1.69
C HIS A 194 -7.93 15.36 -0.82
N LEU A 195 -8.93 14.49 -1.02
CA LEU A 195 -8.98 13.17 -0.42
C LEU A 195 -8.40 12.14 -1.37
N LYS A 196 -7.40 11.44 -0.89
CA LYS A 196 -6.76 10.31 -1.55
C LYS A 196 -6.42 9.26 -0.49
N ASP A 197 -6.29 8.02 -0.91
CA ASP A 197 -5.74 6.96 -0.08
C ASP A 197 -4.67 6.19 -0.85
N GLY A 198 -3.79 5.50 -0.15
CA GLY A 198 -2.71 4.77 -0.79
C GLY A 198 -1.95 3.88 0.16
N ARG A 199 -1.25 2.90 -0.39
CA ARG A 199 -0.35 2.00 0.32
C ARG A 199 1.08 2.32 -0.03
N THR A 200 1.99 2.16 0.94
CA THR A 200 3.42 2.34 0.73
C THR A 200 3.94 1.40 -0.36
N THR A 201 4.74 1.92 -1.27
CA THR A 201 5.45 1.16 -2.30
C THR A 201 6.94 1.40 -2.24
N GLU A 202 7.73 0.43 -2.69
CA GLU A 202 9.18 0.58 -2.90
C GLU A 202 9.51 1.22 -4.26
N ASP A 203 8.53 1.38 -5.14
CA ASP A 203 8.73 2.11 -6.40
C ASP A 203 8.92 3.60 -6.13
N ARG A 204 10.19 4.01 -6.14
CA ARG A 204 10.64 5.38 -5.83
C ARG A 204 10.60 6.34 -7.01
N ASN A 205 10.11 5.90 -8.17
CA ASN A 205 10.20 6.70 -9.39
C ASN A 205 9.22 7.88 -9.45
N ARG A 206 8.14 7.88 -8.63
CA ARG A 206 7.12 8.93 -8.64
C ARG A 206 6.67 9.37 -7.27
N THR A 207 6.10 8.44 -6.48
CA THR A 207 5.62 8.68 -5.13
C THR A 207 5.92 7.45 -4.29
N GLN A 208 5.89 7.57 -2.97
CA GLN A 208 6.06 6.39 -2.13
C GLN A 208 4.76 5.60 -1.93
N TYR A 209 3.66 5.99 -2.61
CA TYR A 209 2.35 5.36 -2.45
C TYR A 209 1.78 4.87 -3.77
N HIS A 210 1.26 3.64 -3.76
CA HIS A 210 0.26 3.18 -4.71
C HIS A 210 -1.11 3.64 -4.23
N HIS A 211 -1.85 4.33 -5.08
CA HIS A 211 -3.19 4.80 -4.73
C HIS A 211 -4.17 3.63 -4.63
N THR A 212 -5.10 3.73 -3.70
CA THR A 212 -6.14 2.73 -3.43
C THR A 212 -7.51 3.39 -3.32
N ALA A 213 -8.56 2.58 -3.27
CA ALA A 213 -9.87 3.05 -2.83
C ALA A 213 -9.78 3.64 -1.41
N LEU A 214 -10.66 4.62 -1.11
CA LEU A 214 -10.69 5.25 0.21
C LEU A 214 -10.99 4.21 1.29
N GLY A 215 -10.17 4.24 2.30
CA GLY A 215 -10.25 3.30 3.42
C GLY A 215 -9.59 1.95 3.16
N GLU A 216 -9.03 1.69 2.00
CA GLU A 216 -8.24 0.49 1.71
C GLU A 216 -6.74 0.72 1.80
N GLY A 217 -6.32 1.99 1.92
CA GLY A 217 -4.94 2.42 2.06
C GLY A 217 -4.47 2.54 3.50
N GLU A 218 -3.41 3.32 3.66
CA GLU A 218 -2.71 3.55 4.93
C GLU A 218 -2.87 4.99 5.42
N MET A 219 -3.58 5.84 4.66
CA MET A 219 -3.77 7.23 5.07
C MET A 219 -4.67 7.33 6.29
N PRO A 220 -4.37 8.21 7.27
CA PRO A 220 -5.15 8.37 8.50
C PRO A 220 -6.43 9.16 8.27
N LEU A 221 -7.24 8.76 7.28
CA LEU A 221 -8.40 9.52 6.80
C LEU A 221 -9.46 9.74 7.88
N CYS A 222 -9.79 8.71 8.66
CA CYS A 222 -10.77 8.84 9.75
C CYS A 222 -10.28 9.82 10.83
N HIS A 223 -8.99 9.76 11.16
CA HIS A 223 -8.38 10.70 12.11
C HIS A 223 -8.41 12.13 11.58
N MET A 224 -8.07 12.31 10.31
CA MET A 224 -8.15 13.61 9.64
C MET A 224 -9.58 14.19 9.70
N LEU A 225 -10.61 13.36 9.39
CA LEU A 225 -12.01 13.80 9.46
C LEU A 225 -12.42 14.26 10.86
N ASP A 226 -11.99 13.54 11.89
CA ASP A 226 -12.25 13.92 13.29
C ASP A 226 -11.58 15.26 13.64
N LEU A 227 -10.32 15.45 13.24
CA LEU A 227 -9.60 16.71 13.42
C LEU A 227 -10.27 17.87 12.66
N LEU A 228 -10.74 17.66 11.45
CA LEU A 228 -11.47 18.68 10.67
C LEU A 228 -12.81 19.05 11.33
N LYS A 229 -13.53 18.08 11.88
CA LYS A 229 -14.74 18.35 12.67
C LYS A 229 -14.43 19.21 13.91
N LYS A 230 -13.36 18.87 14.64
CA LYS A 230 -12.90 19.64 15.82
C LYS A 230 -12.43 21.05 15.46
N ALA A 231 -11.87 21.23 14.27
CA ALA A 231 -11.48 22.52 13.71
C ALA A 231 -12.64 23.29 13.06
N GLU A 232 -13.86 22.77 13.13
CA GLU A 232 -15.07 23.36 12.53
C GLU A 232 -14.91 23.64 11.02
N TYR A 233 -14.15 22.82 10.29
CA TYR A 233 -13.97 22.98 8.87
C TYR A 233 -15.28 22.73 8.12
N THR A 234 -15.72 23.70 7.30
CA THR A 234 -16.98 23.67 6.55
C THR A 234 -16.78 23.63 5.04
N GLY A 235 -15.54 23.57 4.58
CA GLY A 235 -15.18 23.53 3.17
C GLY A 235 -15.48 22.19 2.48
N TYR A 236 -14.90 22.01 1.31
CA TYR A 236 -15.08 20.82 0.49
C TYR A 236 -14.02 19.76 0.80
N LEU A 237 -14.46 18.51 0.85
CA LEU A 237 -13.64 17.33 0.71
C LEU A 237 -13.78 16.87 -0.75
N SER A 238 -12.72 16.97 -1.54
CA SER A 238 -12.70 16.63 -2.95
C SER A 238 -12.00 15.31 -3.19
N LEU A 239 -12.70 14.33 -3.75
CA LEU A 239 -12.06 13.09 -4.19
C LEU A 239 -11.19 13.38 -5.41
N GLU A 240 -9.87 13.28 -5.27
CA GLU A 240 -8.96 13.37 -6.39
C GLU A 240 -8.55 11.98 -6.86
N TRP A 241 -9.32 11.44 -7.82
CA TRP A 241 -9.15 10.12 -8.40
C TRP A 241 -8.34 10.20 -9.69
N GLU A 242 -7.02 10.04 -9.60
CA GLU A 242 -6.04 10.32 -10.65
C GLU A 242 -5.95 9.23 -11.75
N LEU A 243 -7.06 8.76 -12.30
CA LEU A 243 -7.10 7.69 -13.30
C LEU A 243 -6.10 7.82 -14.47
N PRO A 244 -5.83 9.03 -15.02
CA PRO A 244 -4.93 9.16 -16.17
C PRO A 244 -3.49 8.80 -15.85
N TRP A 245 -3.09 8.94 -14.58
CA TRP A 245 -1.69 8.80 -14.15
C TRP A 245 -1.44 7.60 -13.23
N ARG A 246 -2.52 7.00 -12.69
CA ARG A 246 -2.46 5.93 -11.70
C ARG A 246 -3.05 4.65 -12.27
N ALA A 247 -2.17 3.81 -12.83
CA ALA A 247 -2.60 2.54 -13.44
C ALA A 247 -3.27 1.61 -12.42
N GLU A 248 -2.85 1.68 -11.16
CA GLU A 248 -3.38 0.90 -10.04
C GLU A 248 -4.84 1.21 -9.70
N LEU A 249 -5.35 2.39 -10.08
CA LEU A 249 -6.76 2.74 -9.89
C LEU A 249 -7.69 2.16 -10.96
N LYS A 250 -7.11 1.71 -12.10
CA LYS A 250 -7.89 1.14 -13.19
C LYS A 250 -8.50 -0.20 -12.75
N GLY A 251 -9.81 -0.29 -12.84
CA GLY A 251 -10.54 -1.50 -12.47
C GLY A 251 -10.93 -1.61 -10.99
N CYS A 252 -10.54 -0.65 -10.12
CA CYS A 252 -11.07 -0.59 -8.75
C CYS A 252 -12.60 -0.45 -8.73
N TYR A 253 -13.14 0.31 -9.66
CA TYR A 253 -14.57 0.51 -9.84
C TYR A 253 -14.96 0.41 -11.31
N ALA A 254 -16.22 0.04 -11.57
CA ALA A 254 -16.72 -0.17 -12.93
C ALA A 254 -16.73 1.11 -13.77
N ASP A 255 -17.06 2.25 -13.14
CA ASP A 255 -17.19 3.56 -13.77
C ASP A 255 -17.11 4.69 -12.71
N THR A 256 -17.27 5.93 -13.17
CA THR A 256 -17.27 7.13 -12.31
C THR A 256 -18.43 7.12 -11.31
N ASP A 257 -19.63 6.70 -11.70
CA ASP A 257 -20.76 6.63 -10.77
C ASP A 257 -20.47 5.65 -9.60
N ALA A 258 -19.92 4.48 -9.90
CA ALA A 258 -19.50 3.52 -8.89
C ALA A 258 -18.40 4.05 -7.95
N THR A 259 -17.43 4.81 -8.51
CA THR A 259 -16.38 5.48 -7.74
C THR A 259 -16.97 6.50 -6.76
N LEU A 260 -17.87 7.38 -7.22
CA LEU A 260 -18.47 8.40 -6.37
C LEU A 260 -19.46 7.81 -5.34
N GLN A 261 -20.13 6.72 -5.67
CA GLN A 261 -20.97 5.99 -4.71
C GLN A 261 -20.12 5.35 -3.60
N ALA A 262 -18.97 4.78 -3.95
CA ALA A 262 -18.03 4.24 -2.97
C ALA A 262 -17.47 5.34 -2.06
N TYR A 263 -17.09 6.49 -2.62
CA TYR A 263 -16.68 7.68 -1.89
C TYR A 263 -17.75 8.13 -0.88
N ASN A 264 -19.01 8.25 -1.34
CA ASN A 264 -20.11 8.65 -0.47
C ASN A 264 -20.36 7.65 0.67
N ARG A 265 -20.37 6.34 0.35
CA ARG A 265 -20.54 5.31 1.40
C ARG A 265 -19.45 5.44 2.45
N TRP A 266 -18.20 5.53 2.01
CA TRP A 266 -17.07 5.67 2.91
C TRP A 266 -17.17 6.91 3.80
N LEU A 267 -17.55 8.09 3.23
CA LEU A 267 -17.75 9.30 4.02
C LEU A 267 -18.93 9.19 4.99
N ASP A 268 -20.09 8.67 4.54
CA ASP A 268 -21.26 8.48 5.39
C ASP A 268 -20.91 7.61 6.61
N GLU A 269 -20.15 6.55 6.41
CA GLU A 269 -19.67 5.65 7.46
C GLU A 269 -18.65 6.34 8.38
N ALA A 270 -17.66 6.99 7.81
CA ALA A 270 -16.61 7.67 8.57
C ALA A 270 -17.16 8.88 9.36
N GLU A 271 -18.17 9.59 8.84
CA GLU A 271 -18.80 10.71 9.53
C GLU A 271 -19.72 10.30 10.70
N THR A 272 -20.36 9.13 10.60
CA THR A 272 -21.34 8.66 11.60
C THR A 272 -20.74 7.77 12.67
N ASN A 273 -19.66 7.07 12.38
CA ASN A 273 -19.24 5.90 13.14
C ASN A 273 -17.81 5.98 13.72
N VAL A 274 -17.10 7.10 13.60
CA VAL A 274 -15.79 7.26 14.23
C VAL A 274 -15.95 7.30 15.74
N LEU A 275 -15.47 6.24 16.41
CA LEU A 275 -15.31 6.22 17.86
C LEU A 275 -13.85 6.63 18.16
N PRO A 276 -13.58 7.89 18.52
CA PRO A 276 -12.24 8.28 18.95
C PRO A 276 -11.96 7.64 20.30
N LEU A 277 -11.26 6.53 20.31
CA LEU A 277 -10.85 5.84 21.55
C LEU A 277 -10.11 6.77 22.49
N PHE A 278 -9.37 7.74 21.93
CA PHE A 278 -8.58 8.69 22.70
C PHE A 278 -9.44 9.64 23.55
N ASP A 279 -10.57 10.12 23.03
CA ASP A 279 -11.44 11.08 23.73
C ASP A 279 -12.47 10.41 24.63
N SER A 280 -12.92 9.20 24.31
CA SER A 280 -13.99 8.50 25.01
C SER A 280 -13.53 7.57 26.13
N GLY A 281 -12.23 7.22 26.16
CA GLY A 281 -11.73 6.15 27.02
C GLY A 281 -11.05 6.67 28.28
N ALA A 282 -11.38 6.03 29.42
CA ALA A 282 -10.48 6.02 30.55
C ALA A 282 -9.23 5.23 30.15
N TRP A 283 -8.13 5.91 29.84
CA TRP A 283 -6.85 5.27 29.62
C TRP A 283 -6.25 4.81 30.94
N GLU A 284 -5.99 3.54 31.05
CA GLU A 284 -5.29 2.92 32.16
C GLU A 284 -3.83 2.68 31.81
N THR A 285 -2.95 2.78 32.77
CA THR A 285 -1.53 2.42 32.64
C THR A 285 -1.26 1.09 33.34
N PHE A 286 -0.30 0.34 32.80
CA PHE A 286 0.13 -0.92 33.43
C PHE A 286 1.65 -1.06 33.35
N VAL A 287 2.23 -1.44 34.49
CA VAL A 287 3.61 -1.89 34.64
C VAL A 287 3.57 -3.20 35.43
N PRO A 288 4.28 -4.27 35.00
CA PRO A 288 4.32 -5.51 35.79
C PRO A 288 4.91 -5.27 37.17
N PRO A 289 4.40 -5.97 38.20
CA PRO A 289 4.91 -5.87 39.55
C PRO A 289 6.40 -6.06 39.68
N TYR A 290 7.33 -6.01 39.88
CA TYR A 290 8.75 -6.32 39.94
C TYR A 290 9.56 -5.81 38.74
N LYS A 291 8.99 -4.93 37.93
CA LYS A 291 9.70 -4.23 36.85
C LYS A 291 9.99 -2.77 37.22
N PRO A 292 11.01 -2.15 36.63
CA PRO A 292 11.23 -0.71 36.80
C PRO A 292 9.96 0.06 36.38
N LEU A 293 9.70 1.17 37.07
CA LEU A 293 8.60 2.05 36.73
C LEU A 293 8.77 2.58 35.31
N ALA A 294 7.66 2.68 34.60
CA ALA A 294 7.55 3.41 33.36
C ALA A 294 6.96 4.80 33.65
N ASP A 295 7.48 5.82 33.01
CA ASP A 295 6.87 7.16 33.02
C ASP A 295 5.84 7.24 31.91
N PHE A 296 4.64 7.75 32.25
CA PHE A 296 3.54 7.88 31.33
C PHE A 296 3.17 9.34 31.14
N GLU A 297 3.13 9.79 29.89
CA GLU A 297 2.70 11.14 29.52
C GLU A 297 1.38 11.06 28.78
N LYS A 298 0.40 11.90 29.12
CA LYS A 298 -0.86 12.03 28.39
C LYS A 298 -1.12 13.52 28.08
N SER A 299 -1.27 13.81 26.78
CA SER A 299 -1.72 15.12 26.31
C SER A 299 -3.04 14.99 25.55
N SER A 300 -3.55 16.07 24.98
CA SER A 300 -4.74 16.06 24.12
C SER A 300 -4.53 15.26 22.80
N THR A 301 -3.29 15.03 22.42
CA THR A 301 -2.95 14.41 21.12
C THR A 301 -2.04 13.18 21.21
N LEU A 302 -1.36 12.99 22.35
CA LEU A 302 -0.30 11.99 22.48
C LEU A 302 -0.41 11.19 23.79
N LEU A 303 -0.02 9.92 23.72
CA LEU A 303 0.20 9.02 24.85
C LEU A 303 1.66 8.58 24.84
N GLY A 304 2.45 9.04 25.80
CA GLY A 304 3.87 8.70 25.92
C GLY A 304 4.13 7.55 26.88
N ILE A 305 5.13 6.72 26.58
CA ILE A 305 5.74 5.76 27.52
C ILE A 305 7.25 5.94 27.44
N SER A 306 7.89 6.14 28.60
CA SER A 306 9.35 6.22 28.71
C SER A 306 9.86 5.22 29.73
N LEU A 307 10.86 4.43 29.34
CA LEU A 307 11.56 3.43 30.14
C LEU A 307 12.99 3.91 30.35
N ALA A 308 13.28 4.50 31.50
CA ALA A 308 14.58 5.14 31.81
C ALA A 308 15.39 4.27 32.78
N SER A 309 15.71 3.02 32.41
CA SER A 309 16.41 2.09 33.31
C SER A 309 17.36 1.17 32.56
N ASP A 310 18.49 0.84 33.19
CA ASP A 310 19.40 -0.23 32.79
C ASP A 310 18.76 -1.63 32.87
N SER A 311 17.69 -1.75 33.65
CA SER A 311 16.90 -2.98 33.73
C SER A 311 15.81 -2.98 32.66
N TYR A 312 15.50 -4.15 32.14
CA TYR A 312 14.45 -4.34 31.15
C TYR A 312 13.08 -3.97 31.70
N GLY A 313 12.56 -2.84 31.21
CA GLY A 313 11.24 -2.30 31.58
C GLY A 313 10.13 -2.78 30.65
N ILE A 314 8.91 -2.66 31.13
CA ILE A 314 7.67 -2.91 30.36
C ILE A 314 6.63 -1.89 30.82
N GLY A 315 6.04 -1.21 29.88
CA GLY A 315 4.91 -0.32 30.11
C GLY A 315 3.84 -0.43 29.00
N LYS A 316 2.59 -0.24 29.35
CA LYS A 316 1.52 -0.18 28.34
C LYS A 316 0.39 0.78 28.75
N TRP A 317 -0.20 1.39 27.75
CA TRP A 317 -1.51 2.02 27.83
C TRP A 317 -2.60 1.01 27.48
N ILE A 318 -3.75 1.10 28.16
CA ILE A 318 -4.90 0.22 27.92
C ILE A 318 -6.15 1.10 27.79
N CYS A 319 -6.93 0.84 26.76
CA CYS A 319 -8.24 1.47 26.54
C CYS A 319 -9.28 0.41 26.16
N ARG A 320 -10.55 0.66 26.52
CA ARG A 320 -11.66 -0.23 26.16
C ARG A 320 -12.76 0.53 25.45
N ALA A 321 -13.33 -0.08 24.43
CA ALA A 321 -14.48 0.44 23.70
C ALA A 321 -15.54 -0.66 23.50
N PRO A 322 -16.84 -0.31 23.47
CA PRO A 322 -17.88 -1.26 23.11
C PRO A 322 -17.79 -1.63 21.63
N ILE A 323 -18.07 -2.89 21.29
CA ILE A 323 -18.26 -3.37 19.93
C ILE A 323 -19.51 -4.26 19.86
N GLU A 324 -20.06 -4.42 18.67
CA GLU A 324 -21.22 -5.25 18.41
C GLU A 324 -20.83 -6.49 17.61
N ALA A 325 -21.15 -7.68 18.12
CA ALA A 325 -20.91 -8.94 17.42
C ALA A 325 -21.50 -8.92 16.00
N GLY A 326 -20.76 -9.41 15.02
CA GLY A 326 -21.16 -9.45 13.61
C GLY A 326 -20.93 -8.16 12.82
N LYS A 327 -20.51 -7.05 13.47
CA LYS A 327 -20.04 -5.85 12.76
C LYS A 327 -18.55 -5.91 12.49
N THR A 328 -18.13 -5.34 11.37
CA THR A 328 -16.72 -5.18 11.03
C THR A 328 -16.22 -3.83 11.48
N TYR A 329 -15.02 -3.81 12.03
CA TYR A 329 -14.35 -2.60 12.53
C TYR A 329 -12.98 -2.45 11.91
N ARG A 330 -12.60 -1.21 11.60
CA ARG A 330 -11.24 -0.82 11.27
C ARG A 330 -10.60 -0.12 12.45
N PHE A 331 -9.40 -0.54 12.76
CA PHE A 331 -8.54 0.06 13.77
C PHE A 331 -7.30 0.66 13.12
N SER A 332 -6.83 1.80 13.60
CA SER A 332 -5.54 2.38 13.23
C SER A 332 -4.92 3.18 14.37
N VAL A 333 -3.59 3.18 14.44
CA VAL A 333 -2.80 4.01 15.36
C VAL A 333 -1.40 4.21 14.79
N THR A 334 -0.83 5.39 15.04
CA THR A 334 0.56 5.69 14.69
C THR A 334 1.37 5.86 15.96
N CYS A 335 2.64 5.49 15.93
CA CYS A 335 3.57 5.87 16.99
C CYS A 335 4.88 6.41 16.42
N ARG A 336 5.58 7.21 17.23
CA ARG A 336 6.94 7.70 16.99
C ARG A 336 7.90 7.06 17.97
N THR A 337 8.90 6.39 17.45
CA THR A 337 9.90 5.70 18.25
C THR A 337 11.12 5.32 17.41
N GLU A 338 12.29 5.28 18.03
CA GLU A 338 13.50 4.69 17.44
C GLU A 338 13.59 3.17 17.69
N GLU A 339 12.70 2.64 18.53
CA GLU A 339 12.68 1.23 18.91
C GLU A 339 12.19 0.34 17.75
N SER A 340 12.50 -0.95 17.85
CA SER A 340 12.02 -1.95 16.90
C SER A 340 10.55 -2.30 17.18
N VAL A 341 9.87 -2.85 16.17
CA VAL A 341 8.52 -3.41 16.31
C VAL A 341 8.42 -4.57 17.30
N HIS A 342 9.56 -5.17 17.66
CA HIS A 342 9.63 -6.19 18.71
C HIS A 342 9.59 -5.59 20.12
N ASP A 343 9.89 -4.31 20.25
CA ASP A 343 9.90 -3.57 21.51
C ASP A 343 8.67 -2.66 21.65
N VAL A 344 8.04 -2.29 20.52
CA VAL A 344 6.84 -1.44 20.44
C VAL A 344 5.80 -2.11 19.57
N TYR A 345 4.65 -2.51 20.12
CA TYR A 345 3.58 -3.19 19.39
C TYR A 345 2.20 -2.95 20.00
N VAL A 346 1.19 -3.34 19.26
CA VAL A 346 -0.23 -3.15 19.61
C VAL A 346 -0.90 -4.50 19.76
N ILE A 347 -1.63 -4.69 20.85
CA ILE A 347 -2.49 -5.86 21.07
C ILE A 347 -3.95 -5.44 21.01
N LEU A 348 -4.71 -6.19 20.23
CA LEU A 348 -6.16 -6.06 20.06
C LEU A 348 -6.84 -7.25 20.71
N THR A 349 -7.78 -7.01 21.64
CA THR A 349 -8.52 -8.09 22.30
C THR A 349 -10.01 -7.88 22.13
N GLN A 350 -10.72 -8.88 21.60
CA GLN A 350 -12.17 -8.94 21.61
C GLN A 350 -12.63 -9.71 22.87
N ASN A 351 -13.47 -9.09 23.67
CA ASN A 351 -13.97 -9.69 24.91
C ASN A 351 -15.48 -9.92 24.85
N GLY A 352 -15.87 -11.07 25.32
CA GLY A 352 -17.25 -11.42 25.58
C GLY A 352 -17.75 -10.90 26.92
N VAL A 353 -18.94 -11.33 27.30
CA VAL A 353 -19.56 -11.04 28.61
C VAL A 353 -18.61 -11.47 29.74
N ASN A 354 -18.53 -10.68 30.81
CA ASN A 354 -17.65 -10.89 31.98
C ASN A 354 -16.16 -10.86 31.66
N GLY A 355 -15.76 -10.23 30.56
CA GLY A 355 -14.34 -10.05 30.21
C GLY A 355 -13.68 -11.33 29.69
N LYS A 356 -14.43 -12.34 29.30
CA LYS A 356 -13.86 -13.55 28.66
C LYS A 356 -13.23 -13.18 27.32
N MET A 357 -11.92 -13.37 27.20
CA MET A 357 -11.22 -13.16 25.94
C MET A 357 -11.66 -14.17 24.87
N ILE A 358 -12.04 -13.68 23.70
CA ILE A 358 -12.43 -14.48 22.52
C ILE A 358 -11.26 -14.50 21.53
N VAL A 359 -10.75 -13.31 21.16
CA VAL A 359 -9.59 -13.12 20.30
C VAL A 359 -8.61 -12.19 21.00
N ARG A 360 -7.32 -12.48 20.93
CA ARG A 360 -6.25 -11.59 21.39
C ARG A 360 -5.09 -11.67 20.43
N GLU A 361 -4.91 -10.67 19.60
CA GLU A 361 -3.95 -10.71 18.50
C GLU A 361 -3.16 -9.40 18.36
N HIS A 362 -2.01 -9.47 17.70
CA HIS A 362 -1.22 -8.31 17.36
C HIS A 362 -1.84 -7.59 16.17
N ALA A 363 -2.01 -6.26 16.25
CA ALA A 363 -2.21 -5.44 15.07
C ALA A 363 -0.91 -5.44 14.25
N LEU A 364 -1.05 -5.65 12.93
CA LEU A 364 0.11 -5.69 12.06
C LEU A 364 0.58 -4.26 11.74
N GLU A 365 1.89 -4.05 11.79
CA GLU A 365 2.42 -2.83 11.20
C GLU A 365 2.27 -2.90 9.68
N HIS A 366 1.83 -1.78 9.10
CA HIS A 366 1.76 -1.66 7.65
C HIS A 366 3.00 -1.00 7.09
N ARG A 367 3.63 -0.09 7.88
CA ARG A 367 4.65 0.80 7.39
C ARG A 367 5.51 1.35 8.51
N ARG A 368 6.80 1.52 8.23
CA ARG A 368 7.72 2.33 9.03
C ARG A 368 8.37 3.40 8.15
N VAL A 369 8.38 4.66 8.60
CA VAL A 369 9.05 5.78 7.93
C VAL A 369 9.82 6.56 8.97
N GLY A 370 11.15 6.43 8.94
CA GLY A 370 12.01 7.03 9.96
C GLY A 370 11.66 6.48 11.35
N ASP A 371 11.27 7.37 12.25
CA ASP A 371 10.84 7.07 13.62
C ASP A 371 9.35 6.73 13.76
N LYS A 372 8.55 6.86 12.68
CA LYS A 372 7.12 6.59 12.69
C LYS A 372 6.78 5.18 12.29
N ILE A 373 5.89 4.53 13.04
CA ILE A 373 5.34 3.20 12.75
C ILE A 373 3.81 3.31 12.71
N PHE A 374 3.22 2.81 11.63
CA PHE A 374 1.78 2.80 11.40
C PHE A 374 1.24 1.38 11.63
N PHE A 375 0.25 1.27 12.50
CA PHE A 375 -0.47 0.03 12.75
C PHE A 375 -1.91 0.19 12.32
N SER A 376 -2.44 -0.78 11.60
CA SER A 376 -3.87 -0.84 11.32
C SER A 376 -4.32 -2.29 11.18
N ASP A 377 -5.61 -2.51 11.41
CA ASP A 377 -6.23 -3.81 11.24
C ASP A 377 -7.72 -3.64 10.95
N THR A 378 -8.29 -4.58 10.20
CA THR A 378 -9.73 -4.70 10.03
C THR A 378 -10.19 -6.05 10.55
N PHE A 379 -11.17 -6.06 11.43
CA PHE A 379 -11.64 -7.29 12.07
C PHE A 379 -13.16 -7.36 12.15
N LEU A 380 -13.67 -8.55 11.99
CA LEU A 380 -15.07 -8.89 12.33
C LEU A 380 -15.15 -9.06 13.85
N ALA A 381 -16.13 -8.42 14.47
CA ALA A 381 -16.45 -8.69 15.87
C ALA A 381 -17.05 -10.11 15.99
N GLU A 382 -16.32 -10.98 16.66
CA GLU A 382 -16.65 -12.40 16.79
C GLU A 382 -18.00 -12.63 17.51
N PRO A 383 -18.64 -13.76 17.27
CA PRO A 383 -19.86 -14.10 17.99
C PRO A 383 -19.66 -14.03 19.52
N GLY A 384 -20.51 -13.26 20.19
CA GLY A 384 -20.44 -13.05 21.64
C GLY A 384 -19.49 -11.95 22.10
N ALA A 385 -18.75 -11.30 21.20
CA ALA A 385 -17.95 -10.13 21.54
C ALA A 385 -18.86 -8.93 21.89
N VAL A 386 -18.54 -8.27 23.00
CA VAL A 386 -19.29 -7.10 23.50
C VAL A 386 -18.36 -5.89 23.75
N SER A 387 -17.06 -6.11 23.84
CA SER A 387 -16.08 -5.05 24.03
C SER A 387 -14.75 -5.38 23.37
N PHE A 388 -14.02 -4.32 23.07
CA PHE A 388 -12.70 -4.32 22.47
C PHE A 388 -11.72 -3.69 23.45
N THR A 389 -10.57 -4.33 23.65
CA THR A 389 -9.47 -3.78 24.44
C THR A 389 -8.27 -3.53 23.55
N LEU A 390 -7.78 -2.31 23.58
CA LEU A 390 -6.55 -1.86 22.93
C LEU A 390 -5.44 -1.77 23.95
N GLU A 391 -4.31 -2.37 23.67
CA GLU A 391 -3.09 -2.26 24.46
C GLU A 391 -1.96 -1.71 23.59
N LEU A 392 -1.37 -0.57 24.00
CA LEU A 392 -0.22 0.05 23.35
C LEU A 392 1.03 -0.20 24.19
N TRP A 393 1.97 -0.99 23.68
CA TRP A 393 3.09 -1.51 24.42
C TRP A 393 4.41 -0.79 24.13
N CYS A 394 5.24 -0.67 25.18
CA CYS A 394 6.66 -0.34 25.09
C CYS A 394 7.45 -1.23 26.06
N LYS A 395 8.52 -1.84 25.57
CA LYS A 395 9.42 -2.67 26.39
C LYS A 395 10.87 -2.45 25.98
N GLY A 396 11.79 -2.68 26.91
CA GLY A 396 13.22 -2.52 26.64
C GLY A 396 13.97 -1.82 27.75
N LYS A 397 15.16 -1.32 27.42
CA LYS A 397 15.99 -0.48 28.27
C LYS A 397 16.12 0.89 27.62
N PHE A 398 15.88 1.97 28.37
CA PHE A 398 15.93 3.34 27.83
C PHE A 398 15.05 3.56 26.58
N ALA A 399 13.94 2.81 26.49
CA ALA A 399 13.03 2.86 25.36
C ALA A 399 12.01 4.00 25.54
N ARG A 400 11.64 4.65 24.43
CA ARG A 400 10.60 5.70 24.42
C ARG A 400 9.69 5.55 23.21
N VAL A 401 8.39 5.71 23.43
CA VAL A 401 7.38 5.75 22.37
C VAL A 401 6.37 6.84 22.63
N LEU A 402 5.96 7.52 21.58
CA LEU A 402 4.84 8.46 21.58
C LEU A 402 3.78 7.92 20.63
N TRP A 403 2.62 7.57 21.16
CA TRP A 403 1.47 7.11 20.39
C TRP A 403 0.58 8.28 20.03
N ASP A 404 0.21 8.42 18.77
CA ASP A 404 -0.84 9.33 18.31
C ASP A 404 -2.23 8.76 18.63
N GLN A 405 -3.28 9.47 18.24
CA GLN A 405 -4.66 9.06 18.52
C GLN A 405 -5.01 7.75 17.81
N PRO A 406 -5.43 6.71 18.53
CA PRO A 406 -6.00 5.53 17.91
C PRO A 406 -7.44 5.78 17.46
N VAL A 407 -7.80 5.20 16.32
CA VAL A 407 -9.15 5.26 15.76
C VAL A 407 -9.73 3.85 15.69
N LEU A 408 -10.97 3.71 16.11
CA LEU A 408 -11.79 2.52 15.89
C LEU A 408 -13.10 2.96 15.25
N ALA A 409 -13.38 2.45 14.05
CA ALA A 409 -14.59 2.79 13.32
C ALA A 409 -15.25 1.53 12.74
N PRO A 410 -16.58 1.40 12.76
CA PRO A 410 -17.25 0.41 11.94
C PRO A 410 -16.93 0.64 10.47
N CYS A 411 -16.82 -0.44 9.71
CA CYS A 411 -16.60 -0.38 8.27
C CYS A 411 -17.27 -1.56 7.56
N GLU A 412 -17.35 -1.50 6.24
CA GLU A 412 -17.77 -2.66 5.46
C GLU A 412 -16.82 -3.84 5.64
N PRO A 413 -17.33 -5.09 5.58
CA PRO A 413 -16.47 -6.26 5.59
C PRO A 413 -15.43 -6.20 4.48
N VAL A 414 -14.19 -6.52 4.82
CA VAL A 414 -13.14 -6.70 3.80
C VAL A 414 -13.54 -7.92 2.96
N GLY A 415 -13.68 -7.70 1.66
CA GLY A 415 -13.96 -8.75 0.71
C GLY A 415 -12.86 -9.82 0.66
N GLU A 416 -13.16 -10.98 0.10
CA GLU A 416 -12.16 -11.99 -0.19
C GLU A 416 -11.18 -11.45 -1.23
N ARG A 417 -9.87 -11.66 -1.00
CA ARG A 417 -8.81 -11.38 -1.97
C ARG A 417 -8.27 -12.70 -2.50
N LYS A 418 -9.04 -13.25 -3.43
CA LYS A 418 -8.76 -14.55 -4.02
C LYS A 418 -7.59 -14.48 -4.98
N VAL A 419 -6.69 -15.46 -4.86
CA VAL A 419 -5.55 -15.65 -5.74
C VAL A 419 -5.53 -17.09 -6.20
N LYS A 420 -5.62 -17.30 -7.49
CA LYS A 420 -5.54 -18.63 -8.12
C LYS A 420 -4.09 -18.93 -8.49
N VAL A 421 -3.45 -19.77 -7.72
CA VAL A 421 -2.06 -20.19 -7.90
C VAL A 421 -2.00 -21.47 -8.73
N ALA A 422 -1.15 -21.51 -9.74
CA ALA A 422 -0.84 -22.72 -10.49
C ALA A 422 0.64 -23.09 -10.32
N VAL A 423 0.88 -24.30 -9.85
CA VAL A 423 2.21 -24.92 -9.78
C VAL A 423 2.36 -25.81 -10.98
N ALA A 424 3.14 -25.35 -11.97
CA ALA A 424 3.26 -26.00 -13.26
C ALA A 424 4.51 -26.88 -13.29
N TYR A 425 4.32 -28.15 -12.93
CA TYR A 425 5.34 -29.17 -13.01
C TYR A 425 4.95 -30.21 -14.09
N LEU A 426 5.92 -30.59 -14.88
CA LEU A 426 5.85 -31.83 -15.65
C LEU A 426 7.12 -32.64 -15.37
N LYS A 427 6.97 -33.96 -15.36
CA LYS A 427 8.11 -34.85 -15.16
C LYS A 427 9.15 -34.55 -16.24
N PRO A 428 10.40 -34.26 -15.87
CA PRO A 428 11.46 -34.06 -16.85
C PRO A 428 11.55 -35.23 -17.80
N CYS A 429 11.75 -34.95 -19.08
CA CYS A 429 12.02 -36.00 -20.06
C CYS A 429 13.30 -36.71 -19.64
N SER A 430 13.24 -38.05 -19.53
CA SER A 430 14.41 -38.86 -19.23
C SER A 430 14.67 -39.77 -20.40
N LYS A 431 15.58 -39.36 -21.29
CA LYS A 431 16.00 -40.15 -22.45
C LYS A 431 17.48 -39.92 -22.74
N PRO A 432 18.20 -40.89 -23.32
CA PRO A 432 19.54 -40.66 -23.82
C PRO A 432 19.54 -39.56 -24.88
N GLY A 433 20.53 -38.64 -24.79
CA GLY A 433 20.66 -37.52 -25.72
C GLY A 433 19.59 -36.43 -25.55
N LEU A 434 19.09 -36.21 -24.34
CA LEU A 434 18.18 -35.11 -24.03
C LEU A 434 18.76 -33.75 -24.45
N THR A 435 17.95 -32.93 -25.07
CA THR A 435 18.34 -31.61 -25.58
C THR A 435 17.58 -30.47 -24.91
N LEU A 436 18.10 -29.24 -25.02
CA LEU A 436 17.39 -28.04 -24.58
C LEU A 436 16.02 -27.86 -25.27
N ALA A 437 15.92 -28.31 -26.54
CA ALA A 437 14.66 -28.27 -27.30
C ALA A 437 13.59 -29.16 -26.68
N ASP A 438 13.95 -30.39 -26.24
CA ASP A 438 13.02 -31.29 -25.56
C ASP A 438 12.46 -30.71 -24.27
N ASN A 439 13.35 -30.08 -23.45
CA ASN A 439 12.92 -29.43 -22.23
C ASN A 439 12.07 -28.19 -22.52
N ARG A 440 12.40 -27.41 -23.56
CA ARG A 440 11.58 -26.28 -24.00
C ARG A 440 10.14 -26.72 -24.34
N GLU A 441 9.97 -27.81 -25.05
CA GLU A 441 8.65 -28.36 -25.36
C GLU A 441 7.90 -28.76 -24.10
N THR A 442 8.57 -29.45 -23.16
CA THR A 442 8.02 -29.88 -21.87
C THR A 442 7.56 -28.67 -21.04
N ILE A 443 8.39 -27.63 -20.92
CA ILE A 443 8.05 -26.40 -20.16
C ILE A 443 6.89 -25.69 -20.84
N THR A 444 6.92 -25.58 -22.17
CA THR A 444 5.83 -24.94 -22.92
C THR A 444 4.50 -25.63 -22.64
N LEU A 445 4.47 -26.97 -22.70
CA LEU A 445 3.28 -27.73 -22.39
C LEU A 445 2.82 -27.57 -20.94
N ALA A 446 3.76 -27.52 -19.97
CA ALA A 446 3.43 -27.31 -18.57
C ALA A 446 2.74 -25.94 -18.36
N VAL A 447 3.29 -24.88 -18.96
CA VAL A 447 2.73 -23.53 -18.88
C VAL A 447 1.38 -23.45 -19.60
N ASP A 448 1.24 -24.10 -20.77
CA ASP A 448 -0.02 -24.08 -21.51
C ASP A 448 -1.14 -24.81 -20.75
N LYS A 449 -0.85 -25.94 -20.13
CA LYS A 449 -1.79 -26.65 -19.27
C LYS A 449 -2.20 -25.79 -18.04
N ALA A 450 -1.22 -25.12 -17.41
CA ALA A 450 -1.51 -24.21 -16.29
C ALA A 450 -2.32 -22.99 -16.73
N GLY A 451 -1.97 -22.40 -17.87
CA GLY A 451 -2.57 -21.19 -18.39
C GLY A 451 -4.06 -21.31 -18.74
N VAL A 452 -4.49 -22.48 -19.24
CA VAL A 452 -5.93 -22.72 -19.55
C VAL A 452 -6.81 -22.72 -18.31
N GLU A 453 -6.24 -22.95 -17.12
CA GLU A 453 -6.91 -22.85 -15.82
C GLU A 453 -7.15 -21.39 -15.38
N LYS A 454 -6.63 -20.42 -16.14
CA LYS A 454 -6.72 -18.98 -15.86
C LYS A 454 -6.22 -18.62 -14.44
N PRO A 455 -4.99 -18.98 -14.09
CA PRO A 455 -4.42 -18.62 -12.80
C PRO A 455 -4.03 -17.14 -12.76
N ASP A 456 -3.91 -16.58 -11.54
CA ASP A 456 -3.29 -15.28 -11.33
C ASP A 456 -1.77 -15.36 -11.49
N ILE A 457 -1.18 -16.48 -11.04
CA ILE A 457 0.26 -16.70 -11.11
C ILE A 457 0.60 -18.16 -11.37
N ILE A 458 1.61 -18.37 -12.22
CA ILE A 458 2.21 -19.68 -12.51
C ILE A 458 3.62 -19.70 -11.94
N VAL A 459 3.98 -20.77 -11.21
CA VAL A 459 5.36 -21.03 -10.78
C VAL A 459 5.90 -22.31 -11.42
N LEU A 460 7.13 -22.23 -11.92
CA LEU A 460 7.87 -23.33 -12.53
C LEU A 460 8.97 -23.85 -11.59
N GLY A 461 9.44 -25.08 -11.83
CA GLY A 461 10.53 -25.71 -11.09
C GLY A 461 11.90 -25.12 -11.39
N GLU A 462 12.90 -25.55 -10.60
CA GLU A 462 14.28 -25.08 -10.72
C GLU A 462 14.97 -25.61 -11.97
N CYS A 463 15.54 -24.71 -12.79
CA CYS A 463 16.38 -25.02 -13.95
C CYS A 463 15.80 -26.10 -14.87
N MET A 464 14.50 -26.07 -15.10
CA MET A 464 13.82 -27.08 -15.93
C MET A 464 14.35 -27.12 -17.37
N TYR A 465 14.81 -25.98 -17.90
CA TYR A 465 15.23 -25.85 -19.29
C TYR A 465 16.47 -26.66 -19.62
N ASP A 466 17.43 -26.69 -18.75
CA ASP A 466 18.71 -27.36 -19.01
C ASP A 466 18.94 -28.61 -18.13
N ARG A 467 17.94 -29.00 -17.36
CA ARG A 467 18.03 -30.16 -16.47
C ARG A 467 18.19 -31.44 -17.26
N GLY A 468 19.22 -32.24 -16.90
CA GLY A 468 19.53 -33.52 -17.54
C GLY A 468 20.16 -33.40 -18.93
N VAL A 469 20.42 -32.18 -19.39
CA VAL A 469 21.13 -31.92 -20.65
C VAL A 469 22.62 -31.92 -20.40
N ASP A 470 23.36 -32.74 -21.16
CA ASP A 470 24.82 -32.87 -21.03
C ASP A 470 25.54 -31.77 -21.82
N LEU A 471 25.54 -30.56 -21.27
CA LEU A 471 26.23 -29.40 -21.80
C LEU A 471 26.93 -28.65 -20.64
N PRO A 472 28.04 -27.94 -20.88
CA PRO A 472 28.66 -27.10 -19.88
C PRO A 472 27.78 -25.88 -19.56
N LEU A 473 27.96 -25.31 -18.35
CA LEU A 473 27.16 -24.19 -17.87
C LEU A 473 27.09 -22.99 -18.84
N PRO A 474 28.18 -22.57 -19.51
CA PRO A 474 28.12 -21.47 -20.49
C PRO A 474 27.18 -21.71 -21.68
N GLU A 475 26.95 -22.97 -22.05
CA GLU A 475 26.07 -23.34 -23.16
C GLU A 475 24.62 -23.53 -22.73
N LYS A 476 24.37 -23.67 -21.43
CA LYS A 476 23.05 -23.81 -20.80
C LYS A 476 22.46 -22.47 -20.35
N ALA A 477 23.33 -21.53 -19.93
CA ALA A 477 22.93 -20.27 -19.38
C ALA A 477 22.37 -19.32 -20.44
N GLU A 478 21.36 -18.57 -20.09
CA GLU A 478 20.75 -17.53 -20.92
C GLU A 478 20.86 -16.16 -20.22
N THR A 479 20.72 -15.09 -20.98
CA THR A 479 20.43 -13.76 -20.42
C THR A 479 18.92 -13.63 -20.15
N ASP A 480 18.51 -12.56 -19.47
CA ASP A 480 17.08 -12.25 -19.29
C ASP A 480 16.34 -11.89 -20.60
N LYS A 481 17.09 -11.79 -21.72
CA LYS A 481 16.58 -11.64 -23.08
C LYS A 481 16.73 -12.93 -23.91
N GLY A 482 17.14 -14.02 -23.29
CA GLY A 482 17.32 -15.31 -23.91
C GLY A 482 16.02 -15.89 -24.47
N SER A 483 16.16 -17.00 -25.16
CA SER A 483 15.06 -17.59 -25.94
C SER A 483 13.93 -18.08 -25.04
N MET A 484 14.26 -18.65 -23.87
CA MET A 484 13.27 -19.13 -22.92
C MET A 484 12.62 -18.00 -22.12
N CYS A 485 13.40 -17.01 -21.67
CA CYS A 485 12.84 -15.80 -21.03
C CYS A 485 11.88 -15.10 -21.98
N THR A 486 12.22 -15.01 -23.27
CA THR A 486 11.33 -14.42 -24.29
C THR A 486 10.04 -15.24 -24.45
N LEU A 487 10.13 -16.56 -24.47
CA LEU A 487 8.96 -17.43 -24.55
C LEU A 487 8.07 -17.31 -23.31
N MET A 488 8.65 -17.33 -22.10
CA MET A 488 7.89 -17.22 -20.85
C MET A 488 7.19 -15.86 -20.73
N ARG A 489 7.84 -14.79 -21.16
CA ARG A 489 7.26 -13.44 -21.30
C ARG A 489 6.03 -13.45 -22.21
N GLN A 490 6.13 -14.11 -23.37
CA GLN A 490 5.00 -14.26 -24.28
C GLN A 490 3.86 -15.09 -23.69
N LYS A 491 4.19 -16.14 -22.90
CA LYS A 491 3.21 -16.98 -22.20
C LYS A 491 2.49 -16.22 -21.09
N ALA A 492 3.21 -15.45 -20.28
CA ALA A 492 2.61 -14.58 -19.27
C ALA A 492 1.58 -13.63 -19.90
N LYS A 493 1.94 -12.97 -21.00
CA LYS A 493 1.04 -12.11 -21.77
C LYS A 493 -0.12 -12.88 -22.41
N GLN A 494 0.14 -14.05 -23.01
CA GLN A 494 -0.87 -14.90 -23.68
C GLN A 494 -1.99 -15.31 -22.72
N TYR A 495 -1.63 -15.70 -21.48
CA TYR A 495 -2.57 -16.15 -20.46
C TYR A 495 -3.01 -15.04 -19.49
N HIS A 496 -2.47 -13.82 -19.67
CA HIS A 496 -2.73 -12.67 -18.82
C HIS A 496 -2.54 -13.01 -17.33
N CYS A 497 -1.43 -13.66 -17.00
CA CYS A 497 -1.09 -14.09 -15.64
C CYS A 497 0.35 -13.71 -15.29
N TRP A 498 0.64 -13.61 -14.01
CA TRP A 498 2.01 -13.54 -13.52
C TRP A 498 2.71 -14.87 -13.75
N LEU A 499 4.03 -14.86 -14.02
CA LEU A 499 4.78 -16.08 -14.26
C LEU A 499 6.17 -16.01 -13.62
N ILE A 500 6.49 -17.01 -12.79
CA ILE A 500 7.82 -17.20 -12.23
C ILE A 500 8.53 -18.30 -13.03
N TYR A 501 9.62 -17.93 -13.66
CA TYR A 501 10.50 -18.83 -14.41
C TYR A 501 11.89 -18.85 -13.79
N ASN A 502 12.45 -20.05 -13.61
CA ASN A 502 13.79 -20.23 -13.05
C ASN A 502 14.75 -20.79 -14.11
N PHE A 503 15.97 -20.26 -14.16
CA PHE A 503 16.99 -20.58 -15.17
C PHE A 503 18.41 -20.26 -14.69
N HIS A 504 19.42 -20.83 -15.35
CA HIS A 504 20.79 -20.38 -15.20
C HIS A 504 20.97 -19.08 -15.98
N GLU A 505 21.19 -17.98 -15.27
CA GLU A 505 21.38 -16.64 -15.83
C GLU A 505 22.87 -16.38 -16.06
N TYR A 506 23.23 -15.83 -17.22
CA TYR A 506 24.50 -15.17 -17.46
C TYR A 506 24.30 -13.66 -17.47
N ASP A 507 24.98 -12.96 -16.58
CA ASP A 507 24.90 -11.50 -16.47
C ASP A 507 26.25 -10.90 -16.06
N ASN A 508 26.76 -9.94 -16.86
CA ASN A 508 28.00 -9.21 -16.58
C ASN A 508 29.24 -10.07 -16.26
N GLY A 509 29.37 -11.22 -16.92
CA GLY A 509 30.51 -12.12 -16.72
C GLY A 509 30.32 -13.18 -15.66
N GLU A 510 29.21 -13.17 -14.94
CA GLU A 510 28.89 -14.07 -13.85
C GLU A 510 27.70 -15.00 -14.20
N TYR A 511 27.64 -16.16 -13.54
CA TYR A 511 26.56 -17.13 -13.67
C TYR A 511 25.77 -17.21 -12.38
N TYR A 512 24.43 -17.16 -12.50
CA TYR A 512 23.50 -17.21 -11.37
C TYR A 512 22.43 -18.27 -11.58
N ASN A 513 21.92 -18.79 -10.47
CA ASN A 513 20.64 -19.51 -10.46
C ASN A 513 19.55 -18.47 -10.12
N THR A 514 18.70 -18.15 -11.12
CA THR A 514 17.81 -16.98 -11.06
C THR A 514 16.35 -17.36 -11.29
N SER A 515 15.46 -16.87 -10.43
CA SER A 515 14.02 -16.80 -10.70
C SER A 515 13.65 -15.40 -11.15
N ILE A 516 13.02 -15.31 -12.34
CA ILE A 516 12.53 -14.06 -12.92
C ILE A 516 11.00 -14.04 -12.86
N LEU A 517 10.45 -12.89 -12.52
CA LEU A 517 9.02 -12.64 -12.44
C LEU A 517 8.56 -11.80 -13.62
N PHE A 518 7.60 -12.31 -14.37
CA PHE A 518 6.91 -11.58 -15.43
C PHE A 518 5.51 -11.18 -14.98
N ASP A 519 5.11 -9.94 -15.31
CA ASP A 519 3.75 -9.45 -15.08
C ASP A 519 2.76 -9.96 -16.15
N ARG A 520 1.47 -9.62 -16.01
CA ARG A 520 0.38 -10.02 -16.90
C ARG A 520 0.55 -9.54 -18.35
N ASP A 521 1.35 -8.50 -18.59
CA ASP A 521 1.67 -7.94 -19.90
C ASP A 521 2.98 -8.48 -20.47
N GLY A 522 3.66 -9.34 -19.70
CA GLY A 522 4.94 -9.96 -20.06
C GLY A 522 6.14 -9.05 -19.78
N ASN A 523 6.03 -7.98 -19.00
CA ASN A 523 7.18 -7.21 -18.60
C ASN A 523 7.92 -7.89 -17.44
N THR A 524 9.22 -7.65 -17.32
CA THR A 524 9.99 -8.11 -16.16
C THR A 524 9.65 -7.24 -14.96
N ALA A 525 9.00 -7.82 -13.96
CA ALA A 525 8.68 -7.17 -12.69
C ALA A 525 9.85 -7.26 -11.69
N GLY A 526 10.68 -8.31 -11.79
CA GLY A 526 11.86 -8.43 -10.95
C GLY A 526 12.57 -9.77 -11.08
N LYS A 527 13.67 -9.90 -10.34
CA LYS A 527 14.50 -11.10 -10.29
C LYS A 527 14.92 -11.42 -8.86
N TYR A 528 15.04 -12.69 -8.57
CA TYR A 528 15.69 -13.20 -7.37
C TYR A 528 16.82 -14.14 -7.77
N ARG A 529 18.03 -13.91 -7.31
CA ARG A 529 19.20 -14.78 -7.46
C ARG A 529 19.38 -15.62 -6.21
N LYS A 530 19.57 -16.91 -6.35
CA LYS A 530 19.75 -17.86 -5.24
C LYS A 530 20.88 -17.42 -4.32
N THR A 531 20.57 -17.25 -3.04
CA THR A 531 21.54 -16.77 -2.05
C THR A 531 22.32 -17.92 -1.40
N HIS A 532 21.69 -19.08 -1.23
CA HIS A 532 22.32 -20.27 -0.67
C HIS A 532 22.60 -21.27 -1.77
N LEU A 533 23.80 -21.18 -2.36
CA LEU A 533 24.24 -22.14 -3.37
C LEU A 533 24.63 -23.46 -2.69
N THR A 534 24.33 -24.55 -3.36
CA THR A 534 24.88 -25.87 -3.02
C THR A 534 26.37 -25.93 -3.34
N VAL A 535 27.09 -26.88 -2.75
CA VAL A 535 28.51 -27.09 -3.06
C VAL A 535 28.72 -27.34 -4.56
N THR A 536 27.83 -28.10 -5.18
CA THR A 536 27.88 -28.40 -6.62
C THR A 536 27.69 -27.16 -7.49
N GLU A 537 26.83 -26.21 -7.11
CA GLU A 537 26.64 -24.94 -7.83
C GLU A 537 27.88 -24.05 -7.68
N LEU A 538 28.51 -24.02 -6.50
CA LEU A 538 29.77 -23.32 -6.29
C LEU A 538 30.91 -23.91 -7.09
N GLU A 539 31.02 -25.25 -7.15
CA GLU A 539 32.00 -25.97 -7.96
C GLU A 539 31.78 -25.76 -9.48
N ALA A 540 30.53 -25.54 -9.88
CA ALA A 540 30.20 -25.18 -11.27
C ALA A 540 30.52 -23.71 -11.61
N GLY A 541 30.97 -22.91 -10.65
CA GLY A 541 31.36 -21.51 -10.85
C GLY A 541 30.19 -20.53 -10.81
N MET A 542 29.10 -20.86 -10.11
CA MET A 542 28.00 -19.92 -9.90
C MET A 542 28.28 -18.91 -8.79
N THR A 543 27.73 -17.73 -8.94
CA THR A 543 27.82 -16.61 -7.98
C THR A 543 26.53 -16.55 -7.16
N PRO A 544 26.61 -16.42 -5.81
CA PRO A 544 25.43 -16.24 -4.97
C PRO A 544 24.78 -14.89 -5.19
N GLY A 545 23.46 -14.83 -5.05
CA GLY A 545 22.70 -13.59 -5.04
C GLY A 545 22.83 -12.83 -3.73
N GLU A 546 22.30 -11.59 -3.71
CA GLU A 546 22.34 -10.71 -2.55
C GLU A 546 20.91 -10.39 -2.07
N GLY A 547 20.60 -10.73 -0.82
CA GLY A 547 19.36 -10.36 -0.14
C GLY A 547 18.10 -11.08 -0.65
N TYR A 548 16.97 -10.71 -0.06
CA TYR A 548 15.66 -11.31 -0.28
C TYR A 548 14.68 -10.22 -0.68
N PRO A 549 14.53 -9.91 -1.99
CA PRO A 549 13.54 -8.95 -2.47
C PRO A 549 12.13 -9.51 -2.33
N VAL A 550 11.16 -8.61 -2.12
CA VAL A 550 9.74 -8.86 -2.26
C VAL A 550 9.21 -8.10 -3.47
N PHE A 551 8.14 -8.59 -4.07
CA PHE A 551 7.59 -8.02 -5.29
C PHE A 551 6.10 -7.75 -5.09
N ASP A 552 5.67 -6.54 -5.43
CA ASP A 552 4.26 -6.17 -5.44
C ASP A 552 3.61 -6.62 -6.73
N THR A 553 2.49 -7.36 -6.60
CA THR A 553 1.63 -7.77 -7.70
C THR A 553 0.26 -7.12 -7.54
N ASP A 554 -0.58 -7.21 -8.55
CA ASP A 554 -1.97 -6.73 -8.47
C ASP A 554 -2.85 -7.50 -7.47
N PHE A 555 -2.40 -8.67 -7.01
CA PHE A 555 -3.14 -9.47 -6.02
C PHE A 555 -2.49 -9.50 -4.63
N GLY A 556 -1.25 -9.06 -4.46
CA GLY A 556 -0.55 -9.05 -3.17
C GLY A 556 0.97 -9.05 -3.29
N ARG A 557 1.64 -9.02 -2.14
CA ARG A 557 3.10 -9.02 -2.08
C ARG A 557 3.66 -10.42 -2.00
N ILE A 558 4.59 -10.76 -2.87
CA ILE A 558 5.17 -12.10 -2.96
C ILE A 558 6.67 -12.12 -2.70
N GLY A 559 7.16 -13.27 -2.24
CA GLY A 559 8.58 -13.59 -2.16
C GLY A 559 8.93 -14.79 -3.04
N MET A 560 10.16 -14.83 -3.53
CA MET A 560 10.69 -15.97 -4.29
C MET A 560 11.89 -16.56 -3.58
N LEU A 561 11.99 -17.90 -3.59
CA LEU A 561 13.15 -18.68 -3.12
C LEU A 561 13.48 -19.79 -4.13
N ILE A 562 14.70 -20.27 -4.08
CA ILE A 562 15.15 -21.32 -5.00
C ILE A 562 15.73 -22.49 -4.18
N CYS A 563 15.09 -23.65 -4.29
CA CYS A 563 15.56 -24.96 -3.82
C CYS A 563 16.21 -24.88 -2.41
N TRP A 564 17.54 -24.99 -2.33
CA TRP A 564 18.31 -25.05 -1.08
C TRP A 564 18.03 -23.88 -0.12
N ASP A 565 17.60 -22.72 -0.61
CA ASP A 565 17.25 -21.57 0.24
C ASP A 565 16.21 -21.92 1.31
N HIS A 566 15.19 -22.74 0.98
CA HIS A 566 14.09 -23.03 1.90
C HIS A 566 14.47 -23.94 3.08
N TYR A 567 15.67 -24.49 3.06
CA TYR A 567 16.19 -25.22 4.23
C TYR A 567 16.61 -24.29 5.36
N PHE A 568 16.83 -23.01 5.09
CA PHE A 568 17.25 -22.00 6.06
C PHE A 568 16.05 -21.12 6.47
N SER A 569 15.65 -21.16 7.76
CA SER A 569 14.48 -20.41 8.24
C SER A 569 14.63 -18.89 8.07
N ALA A 570 15.87 -18.39 8.17
CA ALA A 570 16.17 -16.96 8.03
C ALA A 570 15.70 -16.38 6.69
N THR A 571 15.66 -17.18 5.61
CA THR A 571 15.23 -16.73 4.28
C THR A 571 13.74 -16.36 4.26
N THR A 572 12.90 -17.25 4.77
CA THR A 572 11.45 -17.05 4.84
C THR A 572 11.07 -15.98 5.86
N GLU A 573 11.82 -15.91 6.97
CA GLU A 573 11.65 -14.87 7.98
C GLU A 573 11.96 -13.48 7.43
N ALA A 574 13.03 -13.34 6.64
CA ALA A 574 13.39 -12.08 6.00
C ALA A 574 12.32 -11.61 4.99
N LEU A 575 11.74 -12.53 4.21
CA LEU A 575 10.66 -12.21 3.29
C LEU A 575 9.37 -11.86 4.02
N ALA A 576 9.02 -12.59 5.08
CA ALA A 576 7.87 -12.28 5.94
C ALA A 576 8.00 -10.91 6.60
N ALA A 577 9.20 -10.57 7.10
CA ALA A 577 9.47 -9.26 7.69
C ALA A 577 9.30 -8.09 6.70
N LYS A 578 9.52 -8.34 5.41
CA LYS A 578 9.27 -7.38 4.32
C LYS A 578 7.82 -7.38 3.83
N GLY A 579 6.93 -8.12 4.47
CA GLY A 579 5.50 -8.12 4.19
C GLY A 579 5.05 -9.07 3.08
N ALA A 580 5.87 -10.05 2.66
CA ALA A 580 5.40 -11.09 1.77
C ALA A 580 4.16 -11.79 2.34
N GLU A 581 3.22 -12.15 1.47
CA GLU A 581 1.98 -12.86 1.82
C GLU A 581 1.99 -14.29 1.27
N ILE A 582 2.69 -14.49 0.14
CA ILE A 582 2.90 -15.79 -0.49
C ILE A 582 4.40 -15.95 -0.78
N LEU A 583 4.92 -17.14 -0.53
CA LEU A 583 6.26 -17.55 -0.95
C LEU A 583 6.15 -18.55 -2.10
N PHE A 584 6.89 -18.30 -3.17
CA PHE A 584 7.02 -19.19 -4.30
C PHE A 584 8.41 -19.82 -4.31
N ILE A 585 8.47 -21.15 -4.42
CA ILE A 585 9.73 -21.89 -4.42
C ILE A 585 9.86 -22.69 -5.71
N SER A 586 10.85 -22.32 -6.53
CA SER A 586 11.31 -23.15 -7.66
C SER A 586 12.33 -24.15 -7.13
N SER A 587 12.06 -25.45 -7.18
CA SER A 587 12.95 -26.46 -6.58
C SER A 587 13.21 -27.64 -7.52
N ALA A 588 14.41 -28.19 -7.44
CA ALA A 588 14.77 -29.46 -8.04
C ALA A 588 14.40 -30.65 -7.16
N GLY A 589 14.60 -30.47 -5.86
CA GLY A 589 14.21 -31.43 -4.85
C GLY A 589 13.84 -30.68 -3.57
N ASP A 590 12.84 -31.14 -2.87
CA ASP A 590 12.39 -30.53 -1.63
C ASP A 590 11.98 -31.58 -0.61
N ALA A 591 11.97 -31.18 0.66
CA ALA A 591 11.42 -31.96 1.75
C ALA A 591 10.07 -31.36 2.16
N ALA A 592 9.03 -32.18 2.16
CA ALA A 592 7.69 -31.75 2.52
C ALA A 592 7.64 -31.12 3.94
N GLU A 593 8.35 -31.71 4.90
CA GLU A 593 8.43 -31.20 6.26
C GLU A 593 9.07 -29.81 6.33
N GLN A 594 10.09 -29.55 5.50
CA GLN A 594 10.71 -28.22 5.44
C GLN A 594 9.73 -27.18 4.90
N CYS A 595 8.98 -27.50 3.87
CA CYS A 595 7.95 -26.62 3.32
C CYS A 595 6.88 -26.27 4.37
N ILE A 596 6.41 -27.27 5.11
CA ILE A 596 5.47 -27.07 6.22
C ILE A 596 6.06 -26.18 7.29
N ALA A 597 7.32 -26.46 7.71
CA ALA A 597 8.00 -25.67 8.70
C ALA A 597 8.15 -24.22 8.24
N ARG A 598 8.56 -23.98 6.99
CA ARG A 598 8.71 -22.61 6.44
C ARG A 598 7.39 -21.85 6.38
N ALA A 599 6.29 -22.46 5.93
CA ALA A 599 4.98 -21.84 5.95
C ALA A 599 4.55 -21.45 7.37
N LYS A 600 4.79 -22.32 8.34
CA LYS A 600 4.48 -22.08 9.76
C LYS A 600 5.38 -21.03 10.40
N ASP A 601 6.71 -21.11 10.19
CA ASP A 601 7.70 -20.19 10.77
C ASP A 601 7.48 -18.75 10.30
N ALA A 602 7.03 -18.58 9.06
CA ALA A 602 6.78 -17.28 8.47
C ALA A 602 5.31 -16.81 8.60
N GLY A 603 4.39 -17.77 8.85
CA GLY A 603 2.95 -17.49 8.88
C GLY A 603 2.40 -17.09 7.51
N LEU A 604 2.94 -17.66 6.42
CA LEU A 604 2.63 -17.30 5.04
C LEU A 604 2.10 -18.51 4.25
N TYR A 605 1.36 -18.22 3.18
CA TYR A 605 1.10 -19.22 2.15
C TYR A 605 2.40 -19.56 1.42
N LEU A 606 2.54 -20.82 1.00
CA LEU A 606 3.72 -21.30 0.30
C LEU A 606 3.30 -22.17 -0.88
N ALA A 607 3.83 -21.87 -2.08
CA ALA A 607 3.64 -22.66 -3.29
C ALA A 607 4.99 -23.17 -3.77
N VAL A 608 5.13 -24.48 -3.87
CA VAL A 608 6.39 -25.15 -4.26
C VAL A 608 6.20 -25.90 -5.56
N CYS A 609 7.04 -25.62 -6.53
CA CYS A 609 7.23 -26.46 -7.71
C CYS A 609 8.54 -27.25 -7.58
N GLY A 610 8.45 -28.44 -6.98
CA GLY A 610 9.55 -29.40 -6.92
C GLY A 610 9.55 -30.36 -8.12
N MET A 611 10.64 -31.08 -8.30
CA MET A 611 10.78 -32.05 -9.42
C MET A 611 11.10 -33.47 -8.96
N ASN A 612 11.51 -33.64 -7.70
CA ASN A 612 11.83 -34.95 -7.17
C ASN A 612 10.67 -35.51 -6.33
N THR A 613 10.28 -36.76 -6.59
CA THR A 613 9.21 -37.46 -5.88
C THR A 613 9.71 -38.40 -4.80
N GLU A 614 11.03 -38.61 -4.71
CA GLU A 614 11.61 -39.50 -3.71
C GLU A 614 11.60 -38.80 -2.33
N ASN A 615 11.04 -39.45 -1.33
CA ASN A 615 10.96 -38.99 0.06
C ASN A 615 9.93 -37.89 0.42
N ASN A 616 8.90 -37.68 -0.39
CA ASN A 616 7.86 -36.69 -0.12
C ASN A 616 6.59 -37.24 0.57
N HIS A 617 6.68 -38.35 1.27
CA HIS A 617 5.56 -38.96 2.02
C HIS A 617 4.25 -39.08 1.21
N GLY A 618 4.35 -39.24 -0.11
CA GLY A 618 3.20 -39.32 -1.03
C GLY A 618 2.56 -37.97 -1.41
N TRP A 619 3.14 -36.84 -1.03
CA TRP A 619 2.53 -35.52 -1.31
C TRP A 619 2.86 -34.98 -2.71
N GLY A 620 3.72 -35.61 -3.45
CA GLY A 620 4.13 -35.14 -4.77
C GLY A 620 4.99 -33.87 -4.74
N PRO A 621 5.61 -33.52 -5.87
CA PRO A 621 6.53 -32.39 -5.96
C PRO A 621 5.84 -31.03 -6.06
N ALA A 622 4.59 -30.97 -6.50
CA ALA A 622 3.84 -29.73 -6.62
C ALA A 622 2.84 -29.59 -5.48
N ARG A 623 2.91 -28.49 -4.74
CA ARG A 623 2.04 -28.29 -3.57
C ARG A 623 1.82 -26.82 -3.22
N VAL A 624 0.67 -26.58 -2.55
CA VAL A 624 0.33 -25.30 -1.91
C VAL A 624 0.04 -25.57 -0.44
N VAL A 625 0.67 -24.82 0.45
CA VAL A 625 0.62 -24.99 1.91
C VAL A 625 0.07 -23.73 2.57
N SER A 626 -0.81 -23.88 3.55
CA SER A 626 -1.37 -22.78 4.34
C SER A 626 -0.37 -22.24 5.38
N PRO A 627 -0.59 -21.05 5.94
CA PRO A 627 0.19 -20.53 7.07
C PRO A 627 0.18 -21.41 8.32
N LEU A 628 -0.74 -22.34 8.44
CA LEU A 628 -0.77 -23.35 9.52
C LEU A 628 -0.01 -24.63 9.16
N GLY A 629 0.59 -24.71 7.98
CA GLY A 629 1.26 -25.91 7.48
C GLY A 629 0.30 -26.96 6.93
N GLU A 630 -0.96 -26.60 6.67
CA GLU A 630 -1.93 -27.51 6.07
C GLU A 630 -1.69 -27.60 4.56
N LEU A 631 -1.78 -28.81 4.02
CA LEU A 631 -1.65 -29.04 2.60
C LEU A 631 -2.99 -28.70 1.90
N LEU A 632 -3.03 -27.56 1.21
CA LEU A 632 -4.24 -27.08 0.55
C LEU A 632 -4.46 -27.78 -0.80
N ALA A 633 -3.39 -27.98 -1.55
CA ALA A 633 -3.39 -28.70 -2.80
C ALA A 633 -2.05 -29.37 -3.04
N HIS A 634 -2.06 -30.54 -3.67
CA HIS A 634 -0.86 -31.25 -4.07
C HIS A 634 -1.13 -32.15 -5.26
N GLY A 635 -0.08 -32.53 -5.96
CA GLY A 635 -0.16 -33.44 -7.08
C GLY A 635 1.10 -34.26 -7.26
N ASP A 636 0.99 -35.40 -7.94
CA ASP A 636 2.14 -36.17 -8.39
C ASP A 636 2.95 -35.41 -9.45
N GLY A 637 2.35 -34.34 -9.99
CA GLY A 637 2.98 -33.39 -10.90
C GLY A 637 3.42 -34.00 -12.23
N HIS A 638 3.00 -35.22 -12.55
CA HIS A 638 3.51 -35.90 -13.74
C HIS A 638 2.78 -35.51 -15.02
N THR A 639 1.53 -35.13 -14.92
CA THR A 639 0.68 -34.89 -16.10
C THR A 639 -0.11 -33.59 -16.06
N GLU A 640 -0.49 -33.11 -14.88
CA GLU A 640 -1.34 -31.92 -14.71
C GLU A 640 -0.77 -30.93 -13.70
N PRO A 641 -0.95 -29.62 -13.90
CA PRO A 641 -0.57 -28.61 -12.90
C PRO A 641 -1.41 -28.75 -11.65
N VAL A 642 -0.85 -28.37 -10.51
CA VAL A 642 -1.59 -28.23 -9.26
C VAL A 642 -2.13 -26.83 -9.18
N VAL A 643 -3.45 -26.69 -9.11
CA VAL A 643 -4.14 -25.40 -9.04
C VAL A 643 -4.84 -25.26 -7.70
N CYS A 644 -4.68 -24.12 -7.05
CA CYS A 644 -5.29 -23.82 -5.76
C CYS A 644 -5.73 -22.37 -5.69
N GLU A 645 -6.94 -22.11 -5.23
CA GLU A 645 -7.41 -20.78 -4.86
C GLU A 645 -7.18 -20.54 -3.39
N ILE A 646 -6.53 -19.43 -3.05
CA ILE A 646 -6.29 -18.98 -1.67
C ILE A 646 -6.88 -17.59 -1.47
N ASP A 647 -7.27 -17.26 -0.23
CA ASP A 647 -7.75 -15.93 0.12
C ASP A 647 -6.74 -15.24 1.05
N LEU A 648 -6.09 -14.18 0.56
CA LEU A 648 -5.07 -13.44 1.30
C LEU A 648 -5.65 -12.54 2.39
N ASN A 649 -6.94 -12.23 2.35
CA ASN A 649 -7.62 -11.47 3.39
C ASN A 649 -8.14 -12.36 4.52
N ARG A 650 -8.11 -13.69 4.33
CA ARG A 650 -8.55 -14.62 5.37
C ARG A 650 -7.62 -14.57 6.57
N LYS A 651 -8.15 -14.15 7.71
CA LYS A 651 -7.45 -14.21 8.99
C LYS A 651 -7.37 -15.65 9.48
N ILE A 652 -6.16 -16.21 9.52
CA ILE A 652 -5.91 -17.57 10.00
C ILE A 652 -5.52 -17.49 11.47
N ARG A 653 -6.43 -17.90 12.36
CA ARG A 653 -6.26 -17.88 13.80
C ARG A 653 -6.17 -19.28 14.39
N ARG A 654 -5.48 -19.41 15.47
CA ARG A 654 -5.46 -20.60 16.31
C ARG A 654 -5.14 -20.23 17.75
N HIS A 655 -5.34 -21.19 18.64
CA HIS A 655 -4.93 -21.05 20.02
C HIS A 655 -3.39 -21.04 20.14
N TRP A 656 -2.87 -20.03 20.84
CA TRP A 656 -1.44 -19.89 21.14
C TRP A 656 -1.24 -19.76 22.65
N LEU A 657 -0.20 -20.41 23.17
CA LEU A 657 0.14 -20.34 24.59
C LEU A 657 0.41 -18.90 25.05
N SER A 658 1.05 -18.08 24.20
CA SER A 658 1.42 -16.70 24.52
C SER A 658 0.23 -15.74 24.62
N THR A 659 -0.85 -16.00 23.92
CA THR A 659 -2.05 -15.14 23.92
C THR A 659 -3.08 -15.54 24.99
N GLY A 660 -2.76 -16.52 25.83
CA GLY A 660 -3.64 -17.03 26.87
C GLY A 660 -4.78 -17.89 26.32
N PRO A 661 -6.02 -17.79 26.85
CA PRO A 661 -7.13 -18.65 26.43
C PRO A 661 -7.77 -18.23 25.11
N ALA A 662 -7.28 -17.18 24.45
CA ALA A 662 -7.84 -16.62 23.22
C ALA A 662 -7.06 -17.04 21.96
N ASP A 663 -7.75 -17.05 20.83
CA ASP A 663 -7.14 -17.28 19.53
C ASP A 663 -6.43 -16.02 19.00
N ALA A 664 -5.36 -16.23 18.23
CA ALA A 664 -4.60 -15.15 17.59
C ALA A 664 -4.15 -15.51 16.17
N GLN A 665 -3.93 -14.50 15.36
CA GLN A 665 -3.32 -14.67 14.03
C GLN A 665 -1.89 -15.18 14.14
N THR A 666 -1.59 -16.23 13.39
CA THR A 666 -0.25 -16.83 13.29
C THR A 666 0.80 -15.81 12.89
N LYS A 667 0.51 -14.99 11.87
CA LYS A 667 1.42 -13.98 11.31
C LYS A 667 1.90 -12.98 12.38
N GLY A 668 0.98 -12.48 13.23
CA GLY A 668 1.31 -11.51 14.28
C GLY A 668 2.19 -12.12 15.38
N VAL A 669 1.89 -13.35 15.83
CA VAL A 669 2.65 -14.03 16.86
C VAL A 669 4.10 -14.21 16.43
N TYR A 670 4.33 -14.74 15.24
CA TYR A 670 5.69 -14.95 14.74
C TYR A 670 6.44 -13.64 14.49
N ARG A 671 5.76 -12.58 14.06
CA ARG A 671 6.40 -11.31 13.75
C ARG A 671 6.85 -10.54 14.99
N TYR A 672 6.00 -10.44 16.02
CA TYR A 672 6.26 -9.54 17.16
C TYR A 672 6.79 -10.24 18.41
N GLU A 673 6.62 -11.55 18.55
CA GLU A 673 7.05 -12.27 19.74
C GLU A 673 8.46 -12.85 19.64
N LYS A 674 9.07 -12.87 18.46
CA LYS A 674 10.49 -13.18 18.30
C LYS A 674 11.36 -12.15 19.01
N ASN A 675 12.44 -12.61 19.62
CA ASN A 675 13.49 -11.74 20.14
C ASN A 675 14.68 -11.70 19.14
N PRO A 676 14.75 -10.70 18.24
CA PRO A 676 15.81 -10.66 17.24
C PRO A 676 17.21 -10.50 17.87
N LYS A 677 17.29 -9.97 19.09
CA LYS A 677 18.56 -9.81 19.83
C LYS A 677 19.14 -11.15 20.33
N SER A 678 18.39 -12.25 20.22
CA SER A 678 18.87 -13.60 20.57
C SER A 678 19.48 -14.36 19.39
N PHE A 679 19.38 -13.81 18.17
CA PHE A 679 19.99 -14.38 16.97
C PHE A 679 21.26 -13.57 16.64
N ILE A 680 22.39 -13.98 17.19
CA ILE A 680 23.71 -13.41 16.87
C ILE A 680 24.56 -14.52 16.26
#